data_9027b7513a804114045c130b0715907e
#
_entry.id   9027b7513a804114045c130b0715907e
#
_cell.length_a   1.000
_cell.length_b   1.000
_cell.length_c   1.000
_cell.angle_alpha   90.00
_cell.angle_beta   90.00
_cell.angle_gamma   90.00
#
_symmetry.space_group_name_H-M   'P 1'
#
loop_
_entity.id
_entity.type
_entity.pdbx_description
1 polymer ?
#
loop_
_entity_poly.entity_id
_entity_poly.type
_entity_poly.pdbx_seq_one_letter_code
_entity_poly.pdbx_strand_id
1 'polypeptide(L)'
;MLREHLLPNSSDRSANTLPRSNRVTRASRRDFLKASTVGGGLLLTFGLPGLAKAAATGEPQSAAATLNAYVRIGPDSIVTIVSKNPEIGQGIKTMLPMLIAEELDVEWAQVRTEEADLDTAVYGRQVAGGSMATPLEWTPMRKVGAAARQMLVTAAAKRWNVATRECETASGQVLHKASGRSSSYGALAAEAATVPVPDPNSVKLKDPKDYKIIGYSVPGVDSPRVVKGAPLFGIDTVVPGMLYAVFQKCPVFGGNVVTANLDAIGAMPGVRHAFVVEGTTNLNGLIPGVAIVADTWWRAEKARQKLQVKWNEGPTNQQSSEGFVRQAADFGARAPEHSLRNDGDVASALGSAAKVVEASYSYPFLAHAPLEPMNCTARVQDGKAEIWAPTQNPAPGAALVAKTLALNERDIVVHMTRVGGGFGRRLNNDYMVEAAWIAKVAGVPVKLVWNRSDDIQHDFYRPGGFHFLKGGLDTSGKVVAWQQHFVSYGRNGKFAPSADLSPDTYPAGRVPNLSYGASLIPLGVPTGALRAPGDNALAFVFQSFIDELAHAAGKDPLQFQIDLLGKDELLPGRRPGFNTARARGVLEKVREVSGWGQRKLAERTGQGVAFYYSHLGFFAEVVEAAVATDGNVKINKVWAVGDIGSQVINPTAAFNLTQGAILDGFGQALHQQITIENGRVVQANFDTFPLLRMAQAAPVEVHFLKTENSPTGLGEPPLPAAIPALCNAIFAATRKRVRTLPIDTAMLKA
;
A
#
# COMPACT_ATOMS: atom_id res chain seq x y z
N MET A 1 11.84 -8.39 -11.85
CA MET A 1 11.31 -9.42 -10.96
C MET A 1 10.17 -8.96 -10.02
N LEU A 2 9.77 -7.70 -10.03
CA LEU A 2 8.59 -7.21 -9.29
C LEU A 2 7.24 -7.46 -10.00
N ARG A 3 7.25 -8.11 -11.17
CA ARG A 3 6.04 -8.35 -11.98
C ARG A 3 5.19 -9.56 -11.54
N GLU A 4 5.73 -10.49 -10.77
CA GLU A 4 5.04 -11.78 -10.53
C GLU A 4 4.13 -11.82 -9.30
N HIS A 5 4.23 -10.86 -8.38
CA HIS A 5 3.42 -10.89 -7.14
C HIS A 5 2.17 -10.01 -7.14
N LEU A 6 1.86 -9.32 -8.25
CA LEU A 6 0.68 -8.46 -8.35
C LEU A 6 -0.26 -8.78 -9.53
N LEU A 7 -0.04 -9.91 -10.25
CA LEU A 7 -0.92 -10.34 -11.33
C LEU A 7 -1.34 -11.80 -11.11
N PRO A 8 -2.60 -12.15 -11.32
CA PRO A 8 -3.01 -13.55 -11.37
C PRO A 8 -2.45 -14.21 -12.63
N ASN A 9 -1.86 -15.40 -12.47
CA ASN A 9 -1.41 -16.26 -13.56
C ASN A 9 -2.60 -16.65 -14.46
N SER A 10 -2.57 -16.22 -15.70
CA SER A 10 -3.36 -16.83 -16.76
C SER A 10 -2.48 -17.79 -17.57
N SER A 11 -2.57 -19.07 -17.30
CA SER A 11 -2.13 -20.13 -18.21
C SER A 11 -3.36 -20.84 -18.73
N ASP A 12 -3.75 -20.52 -19.95
CA ASP A 12 -4.29 -21.52 -20.88
C ASP A 12 -4.13 -20.99 -22.30
N ARG A 13 -3.27 -21.67 -23.04
CA ARG A 13 -3.14 -21.53 -24.50
C ARG A 13 -3.92 -22.68 -25.14
N SER A 14 -4.98 -22.37 -25.82
CA SER A 14 -5.46 -23.21 -26.92
C SER A 14 -5.67 -22.34 -28.16
N ALA A 15 -5.00 -22.73 -29.21
CA ALA A 15 -5.05 -22.12 -30.52
C ALA A 15 -6.43 -22.32 -31.16
N ASN A 16 -6.97 -21.28 -31.79
CA ASN A 16 -7.80 -21.46 -32.96
C ASN A 16 -7.76 -20.26 -33.92
N THR A 17 -7.80 -20.59 -35.18
CA THR A 17 -7.51 -19.87 -36.36
C THR A 17 -8.57 -18.82 -36.76
N LEU A 18 -8.09 -17.73 -37.35
CA LEU A 18 -8.81 -16.58 -37.92
C LEU A 18 -9.55 -16.84 -39.21
N PRO A 19 -10.47 -15.93 -39.60
CA PRO A 19 -10.45 -15.44 -40.97
C PRO A 19 -10.18 -13.91 -41.08
N ARG A 20 -9.50 -13.56 -42.17
CA ARG A 20 -9.08 -12.21 -42.56
C ARG A 20 -10.23 -11.42 -43.21
N SER A 21 -10.35 -10.13 -42.91
CA SER A 21 -10.35 -9.02 -43.92
C SER A 21 -10.70 -7.68 -43.23
N ASN A 22 -9.96 -6.66 -43.33
CA ASN A 22 -10.01 -5.45 -44.16
C ASN A 22 -9.13 -4.32 -43.59
N ARG A 23 -8.50 -3.65 -44.54
CA ARG A 23 -7.49 -2.60 -44.44
C ARG A 23 -7.76 -1.53 -43.37
N VAL A 24 -6.79 -1.39 -42.48
CA VAL A 24 -6.51 -0.15 -41.72
C VAL A 24 -5.11 0.31 -42.12
N THR A 25 -4.97 1.58 -42.41
CA THR A 25 -3.74 2.25 -42.84
C THR A 25 -2.62 2.03 -41.85
N ARG A 26 -1.48 1.56 -42.31
CA ARG A 26 -0.27 1.26 -41.57
C ARG A 26 0.35 2.56 -41.04
N ALA A 27 0.29 2.77 -39.69
CA ALA A 27 1.28 3.59 -39.04
C ALA A 27 2.66 2.96 -39.20
N SER A 28 3.69 3.76 -39.49
CA SER A 28 4.99 3.23 -39.84
C SER A 28 5.67 2.63 -38.59
N ARG A 29 6.48 1.56 -38.81
CA ARG A 29 7.32 0.95 -37.79
C ARG A 29 8.21 1.98 -37.01
N ARG A 30 8.45 3.13 -37.60
CA ARG A 30 9.26 4.21 -37.06
C ARG A 30 8.52 4.99 -35.99
N ASP A 31 7.18 5.08 -36.06
CA ASP A 31 6.36 5.76 -35.06
C ASP A 31 6.07 4.82 -33.85
N PHE A 32 6.01 3.51 -34.11
CA PHE A 32 5.89 2.49 -33.07
C PHE A 32 7.19 2.31 -32.26
N LEU A 33 8.35 2.41 -32.91
CA LEU A 33 9.66 2.27 -32.23
C LEU A 33 10.06 3.50 -31.38
N LYS A 34 9.45 4.65 -31.61
CA LYS A 34 9.61 5.83 -30.74
C LYS A 34 8.86 5.71 -29.41
N ALA A 35 7.94 4.77 -29.31
CA ALA A 35 7.12 4.53 -28.12
C ALA A 35 7.59 3.38 -27.23
N SER A 36 8.61 2.58 -27.60
CA SER A 36 8.87 1.30 -26.97
C SER A 36 10.28 1.03 -26.47
N THR A 37 11.07 2.05 -26.21
CA THR A 37 12.38 1.86 -25.54
C THR A 37 12.45 2.66 -24.26
N VAL A 38 12.07 2.08 -23.17
CA VAL A 38 12.70 2.07 -21.83
C VAL A 38 11.67 1.49 -20.86
N GLY A 39 12.03 0.48 -20.09
CA GLY A 39 11.20 -0.05 -19.01
C GLY A 39 10.82 1.06 -18.03
N GLY A 40 9.51 1.36 -17.92
CA GLY A 40 8.99 2.49 -17.16
C GLY A 40 8.67 3.70 -18.03
N GLY A 41 8.22 3.48 -19.29
CA GLY A 41 8.00 4.53 -20.27
C GLY A 41 6.96 5.57 -19.89
N LEU A 42 7.41 6.81 -19.74
CA LEU A 42 6.58 8.00 -19.81
C LEU A 42 6.19 8.18 -21.27
N LEU A 43 4.93 7.89 -21.61
CA LEU A 43 4.41 8.17 -22.96
C LEU A 43 4.03 9.65 -23.00
N LEU A 44 4.84 10.45 -23.65
CA LEU A 44 4.49 11.84 -23.97
C LEU A 44 3.64 11.80 -25.24
N THR A 45 2.31 11.88 -25.10
CA THR A 45 1.40 11.90 -26.24
C THR A 45 1.20 13.33 -26.73
N PHE A 46 1.41 13.54 -28.02
CA PHE A 46 1.11 14.78 -28.75
C PHE A 46 -0.08 14.60 -29.68
N GLY A 47 -0.96 15.58 -29.61
CA GLY A 47 -1.85 15.98 -30.67
C GLY A 47 -2.67 14.89 -31.37
N LEU A 48 -3.75 14.44 -30.73
CA LEU A 48 -4.90 13.93 -31.45
C LEU A 48 -5.97 15.03 -31.51
N PRO A 49 -6.42 15.45 -32.71
CA PRO A 49 -7.57 16.35 -32.83
C PRO A 49 -8.83 15.56 -32.43
N GLY A 50 -9.38 15.78 -31.25
CA GLY A 50 -10.61 15.10 -30.83
C GLY A 50 -10.94 15.14 -29.34
N LEU A 51 -10.05 15.57 -28.45
CA LEU A 51 -10.29 15.60 -27.00
C LEU A 51 -10.80 16.94 -26.45
N ALA A 52 -11.38 17.79 -27.31
CA ALA A 52 -12.01 19.03 -26.89
C ALA A 52 -13.53 18.88 -26.83
N LYS A 53 -14.08 17.91 -26.07
CA LYS A 53 -15.51 17.86 -25.76
C LYS A 53 -15.79 17.00 -24.53
N ALA A 54 -15.44 17.50 -23.34
CA ALA A 54 -16.08 17.15 -22.07
C ALA A 54 -15.57 18.05 -20.95
N ALA A 55 -15.93 19.31 -20.95
CA ALA A 55 -15.98 20.16 -19.76
C ALA A 55 -16.70 21.47 -20.13
N ALA A 56 -17.99 21.42 -20.22
CA ALA A 56 -18.82 22.61 -20.40
C ALA A 56 -19.90 22.61 -19.32
N THR A 57 -19.54 23.05 -18.11
CA THR A 57 -20.44 23.75 -17.21
C THR A 57 -19.60 24.64 -16.30
N GLY A 58 -19.62 25.95 -16.53
CA GLY A 58 -19.16 26.96 -15.60
C GLY A 58 -17.95 27.76 -16.06
N GLU A 59 -18.21 29.01 -16.46
CA GLU A 59 -17.34 30.16 -16.72
C GLU A 59 -16.22 30.03 -17.79
N PRO A 60 -16.00 31.04 -18.62
CA PRO A 60 -14.93 31.02 -19.62
C PRO A 60 -13.58 31.22 -18.92
N GLN A 61 -12.95 30.15 -18.47
CA GLN A 61 -11.52 30.17 -18.16
C GLN A 61 -10.76 30.38 -19.47
N SER A 62 -9.96 31.45 -19.54
CA SER A 62 -9.01 31.66 -20.61
C SER A 62 -8.16 30.40 -20.80
N ALA A 63 -8.11 29.86 -22.00
CA ALA A 63 -7.55 28.55 -22.26
C ALA A 63 -6.09 28.43 -21.79
N ALA A 64 -5.84 27.65 -20.77
CA ALA A 64 -4.50 27.32 -20.32
C ALA A 64 -3.77 26.47 -21.39
N ALA A 65 -2.50 26.78 -21.66
CA ALA A 65 -1.69 26.04 -22.62
C ALA A 65 -1.15 24.75 -21.99
N THR A 66 -1.37 23.61 -22.67
CA THR A 66 -0.87 22.30 -22.26
C THR A 66 0.52 22.06 -22.82
N LEU A 67 1.54 21.90 -21.97
CA LEU A 67 2.92 21.66 -22.37
C LEU A 67 3.19 20.14 -22.53
N ASN A 68 2.61 19.31 -21.64
CA ASN A 68 2.67 17.85 -21.72
C ASN A 68 1.48 17.26 -20.94
N ALA A 69 1.41 15.94 -20.84
CA ALA A 69 0.30 15.25 -20.15
C ALA A 69 0.13 15.64 -18.67
N TYR A 70 1.17 16.19 -18.02
CA TYR A 70 1.19 16.51 -16.61
C TYR A 70 1.12 18.02 -16.32
N VAL A 71 1.46 18.88 -17.26
CA VAL A 71 1.67 20.33 -17.00
C VAL A 71 0.83 21.18 -17.94
N ARG A 72 -0.04 21.99 -17.35
CA ARG A 72 -0.77 23.08 -18.02
C ARG A 72 -0.45 24.40 -17.34
N ILE A 73 -0.28 25.46 -18.12
CA ILE A 73 0.06 26.80 -17.61
C ILE A 73 -0.97 27.79 -18.12
N GLY A 74 -1.61 28.49 -17.18
CA GLY A 74 -2.54 29.57 -17.46
C GLY A 74 -1.83 30.88 -17.84
N PRO A 75 -2.52 31.83 -18.53
CA PRO A 75 -1.98 33.18 -18.79
C PRO A 75 -1.62 33.95 -17.52
N ASP A 76 -2.24 33.62 -16.41
CA ASP A 76 -1.98 34.13 -15.06
C ASP A 76 -0.75 33.52 -14.40
N SER A 77 -0.01 32.65 -15.12
CA SER A 77 1.12 31.88 -14.63
C SER A 77 0.79 30.85 -13.53
N ILE A 78 -0.48 30.52 -13.33
CA ILE A 78 -0.85 29.36 -12.50
C ILE A 78 -0.51 28.09 -13.26
N VAL A 79 0.23 27.20 -12.58
CA VAL A 79 0.67 25.92 -13.13
C VAL A 79 -0.20 24.81 -12.55
N THR A 80 -1.00 24.16 -13.38
CA THR A 80 -1.75 22.98 -13.00
C THR A 80 -0.93 21.74 -13.28
N ILE A 81 -0.66 20.95 -12.25
CA ILE A 81 0.11 19.72 -12.32
C ILE A 81 -0.82 18.53 -12.00
N VAL A 82 -0.82 17.55 -12.89
CA VAL A 82 -1.62 16.33 -12.75
C VAL A 82 -0.86 15.30 -11.92
N SER A 83 -1.48 14.84 -10.82
CA SER A 83 -1.02 13.70 -10.03
C SER A 83 -1.70 12.43 -10.54
N LYS A 84 -0.90 11.48 -11.00
CA LYS A 84 -1.41 10.29 -11.68
C LYS A 84 -1.79 9.12 -10.76
N ASN A 85 -1.24 9.07 -9.55
CA ASN A 85 -1.42 7.93 -8.64
C ASN A 85 -2.55 8.19 -7.64
N PRO A 86 -3.30 7.16 -7.21
CA PRO A 86 -4.35 7.30 -6.21
C PRO A 86 -3.85 7.90 -4.89
N GLU A 87 -4.56 8.88 -4.35
CA GLU A 87 -4.30 9.50 -3.05
C GLU A 87 -5.11 8.80 -1.95
N ILE A 88 -4.39 8.05 -1.09
CA ILE A 88 -4.98 7.26 0.00
C ILE A 88 -4.68 7.83 1.41
N GLY A 89 -4.20 9.07 1.47
CA GLY A 89 -3.72 9.71 2.68
C GLY A 89 -2.19 9.68 2.85
N GLN A 90 -1.45 9.09 1.89
CA GLN A 90 0.00 8.99 1.91
C GLN A 90 0.71 10.24 1.37
N GLY A 91 -0.03 11.19 0.78
CA GLY A 91 0.52 12.46 0.31
C GLY A 91 1.10 12.44 -1.10
N ILE A 92 0.78 11.43 -1.90
CA ILE A 92 1.28 11.30 -3.28
C ILE A 92 0.83 12.45 -4.18
N LYS A 93 -0.40 12.94 -3.96
CA LYS A 93 -0.99 14.08 -4.69
C LYS A 93 -0.27 15.41 -4.40
N THR A 94 0.55 15.45 -3.36
CA THR A 94 1.46 16.56 -3.05
C THR A 94 2.86 16.26 -3.56
N MET A 95 3.37 15.06 -3.31
CA MET A 95 4.76 14.69 -3.56
C MET A 95 5.10 14.64 -5.06
N LEU A 96 4.26 14.05 -5.91
CA LEU A 96 4.54 14.01 -7.36
C LEU A 96 4.59 15.42 -7.97
N PRO A 97 3.62 16.30 -7.70
CA PRO A 97 3.73 17.70 -8.12
C PRO A 97 4.96 18.44 -7.59
N MET A 98 5.45 18.14 -6.38
CA MET A 98 6.70 18.75 -5.87
C MET A 98 7.90 18.43 -6.76
N LEU A 99 8.00 17.18 -7.26
CA LEU A 99 9.08 16.76 -8.16
C LEU A 99 9.05 17.53 -9.50
N ILE A 100 7.86 17.70 -10.06
CA ILE A 100 7.64 18.40 -11.31
C ILE A 100 7.88 19.91 -11.12
N ALA A 101 7.32 20.51 -10.07
CA ALA A 101 7.43 21.94 -9.79
C ALA A 101 8.86 22.36 -9.51
N GLU A 102 9.64 21.54 -8.77
CA GLU A 102 11.07 21.80 -8.54
C GLU A 102 11.82 21.96 -9.87
N GLU A 103 11.69 20.98 -10.74
CA GLU A 103 12.40 20.98 -12.02
C GLU A 103 11.85 21.99 -13.03
N LEU A 104 10.58 22.32 -12.93
CA LEU A 104 9.96 23.39 -13.71
C LEU A 104 10.40 24.79 -13.22
N ASP A 105 10.95 24.89 -12.01
CA ASP A 105 11.44 26.12 -11.40
C ASP A 105 10.35 27.17 -11.16
N VAL A 106 9.21 26.74 -10.58
CA VAL A 106 8.10 27.59 -10.20
C VAL A 106 7.99 27.73 -8.68
N GLU A 107 7.38 28.80 -8.20
CA GLU A 107 7.03 28.90 -6.79
C GLU A 107 5.86 27.97 -6.46
N TRP A 108 5.92 27.27 -5.32
CA TRP A 108 4.86 26.36 -4.91
C TRP A 108 3.48 27.03 -4.81
N ALA A 109 3.42 28.30 -4.48
CA ALA A 109 2.20 29.07 -4.41
C ALA A 109 1.47 29.21 -5.77
N GLN A 110 2.19 29.08 -6.88
CA GLN A 110 1.64 29.11 -8.24
C GLN A 110 1.11 27.74 -8.70
N VAL A 111 1.34 26.67 -7.91
CA VAL A 111 0.95 25.30 -8.29
C VAL A 111 -0.49 25.01 -7.86
N ARG A 112 -1.23 24.40 -8.78
CA ARG A 112 -2.52 23.74 -8.53
C ARG A 112 -2.37 22.27 -8.89
N THR A 113 -3.00 21.40 -8.11
CA THR A 113 -2.89 19.95 -8.31
C THR A 113 -4.24 19.38 -8.69
N GLU A 114 -4.26 18.59 -9.75
CA GLU A 114 -5.42 17.79 -10.17
C GLU A 114 -5.08 16.31 -10.04
N GLU A 115 -6.09 15.48 -9.78
CA GLU A 115 -5.96 14.02 -9.80
C GLU A 115 -6.38 13.51 -11.18
N ALA A 116 -5.59 12.60 -11.76
CA ALA A 116 -5.91 12.02 -13.05
C ALA A 116 -7.04 10.99 -12.92
N ASP A 117 -7.84 10.86 -13.96
CA ASP A 117 -8.63 9.65 -14.18
C ASP A 117 -7.73 8.47 -14.61
N LEU A 118 -8.28 7.26 -14.64
CA LEU A 118 -7.55 6.11 -15.15
C LEU A 118 -7.28 6.28 -16.66
N ASP A 119 -6.02 6.44 -17.02
CA ASP A 119 -5.55 6.39 -18.40
C ASP A 119 -4.13 5.81 -18.46
N THR A 120 -4.05 4.50 -18.63
CA THR A 120 -2.77 3.80 -18.67
C THR A 120 -1.96 4.05 -19.95
N ALA A 121 -2.60 4.54 -21.00
CA ALA A 121 -1.91 4.90 -22.25
C ALA A 121 -1.11 6.21 -22.05
N VAL A 122 -1.66 7.15 -21.29
CA VAL A 122 -1.03 8.45 -21.00
C VAL A 122 -0.10 8.36 -19.80
N TYR A 123 -0.55 7.79 -18.69
CA TYR A 123 0.15 7.85 -17.40
C TYR A 123 0.91 6.58 -17.05
N GLY A 124 0.79 5.51 -17.84
CA GLY A 124 1.34 4.21 -17.50
C GLY A 124 0.66 3.62 -16.27
N ARG A 125 1.44 3.03 -15.37
CA ARG A 125 0.91 2.42 -14.15
C ARG A 125 0.44 3.46 -13.14
N GLN A 126 -0.84 3.37 -12.75
CA GLN A 126 -1.48 4.21 -11.73
C GLN A 126 -1.86 3.31 -10.54
N VAL A 127 -1.07 3.36 -9.47
CA VAL A 127 -1.28 2.49 -8.30
C VAL A 127 -0.76 3.13 -7.01
N ALA A 128 -1.43 2.87 -5.90
CA ALA A 128 -0.96 3.18 -4.55
C ALA A 128 -0.75 1.86 -3.77
N GLY A 129 0.50 1.41 -3.67
CA GLY A 129 0.85 0.16 -2.97
C GLY A 129 2.33 -0.15 -3.04
N GLY A 130 2.81 -0.94 -2.08
CA GLY A 130 4.19 -1.42 -1.99
C GLY A 130 5.23 -0.33 -1.79
N SER A 131 4.83 0.87 -1.38
CA SER A 131 5.71 2.05 -1.22
C SER A 131 6.55 2.38 -2.47
N MET A 132 6.05 1.97 -3.66
CA MET A 132 6.82 2.04 -4.92
C MET A 132 6.70 3.36 -5.67
N ALA A 133 5.81 4.26 -5.26
CA ALA A 133 5.63 5.52 -5.99
C ALA A 133 6.91 6.35 -6.05
N THR A 134 7.61 6.55 -4.92
CA THR A 134 8.86 7.30 -4.89
C THR A 134 9.96 6.66 -5.75
N PRO A 135 10.33 5.37 -5.58
CA PRO A 135 11.41 4.78 -6.38
C PRO A 135 11.08 4.73 -7.89
N LEU A 136 9.82 4.59 -8.26
CA LEU A 136 9.44 4.55 -9.67
C LEU A 136 9.34 5.93 -10.32
N GLU A 137 8.93 6.95 -9.55
CA GLU A 137 8.58 8.26 -10.10
C GLU A 137 9.62 9.36 -9.81
N TRP A 138 10.60 9.11 -8.94
CA TRP A 138 11.64 10.09 -8.58
C TRP A 138 12.31 10.73 -9.80
N THR A 139 12.84 9.94 -10.71
CA THR A 139 13.50 10.45 -11.91
C THR A 139 12.51 10.81 -13.02
N PRO A 140 11.48 10.00 -13.34
CA PRO A 140 10.51 10.34 -14.39
C PRO A 140 9.79 11.66 -14.15
N MET A 141 9.26 11.91 -12.96
CA MET A 141 8.52 13.16 -12.70
C MET A 141 9.43 14.41 -12.72
N ARG A 142 10.66 14.29 -12.27
CA ARG A 142 11.65 15.36 -12.40
C ARG A 142 11.93 15.66 -13.88
N LYS A 143 12.07 14.62 -14.73
CA LYS A 143 12.25 14.81 -16.17
C LYS A 143 11.07 15.50 -16.85
N VAL A 144 9.83 15.22 -16.39
CA VAL A 144 8.63 15.94 -16.86
C VAL A 144 8.73 17.44 -16.62
N GLY A 145 9.09 17.85 -15.41
CA GLY A 145 9.28 19.26 -15.05
C GLY A 145 10.40 19.93 -15.85
N ALA A 146 11.55 19.24 -15.95
CA ALA A 146 12.70 19.74 -16.71
C ALA A 146 12.42 19.88 -18.21
N ALA A 147 11.64 18.97 -18.80
CA ALA A 147 11.21 19.06 -20.20
C ALA A 147 10.30 20.27 -20.43
N ALA A 148 9.32 20.49 -19.55
CA ALA A 148 8.44 21.67 -19.62
C ALA A 148 9.24 22.97 -19.46
N ARG A 149 10.21 23.03 -18.54
CA ARG A 149 11.13 24.17 -18.40
C ARG A 149 11.90 24.42 -19.68
N GLN A 150 12.47 23.40 -20.29
CA GLN A 150 13.22 23.52 -21.55
C GLN A 150 12.33 24.04 -22.72
N MET A 151 11.06 23.63 -22.79
CA MET A 151 10.12 24.17 -23.78
C MET A 151 9.90 25.69 -23.59
N LEU A 152 9.73 26.13 -22.35
CA LEU A 152 9.58 27.56 -22.01
C LEU A 152 10.83 28.38 -22.34
N VAL A 153 12.00 27.85 -21.99
CA VAL A 153 13.30 28.46 -22.33
C VAL A 153 13.46 28.56 -23.87
N THR A 154 13.09 27.52 -24.62
CA THR A 154 13.18 27.52 -26.08
C THR A 154 12.23 28.56 -26.69
N ALA A 155 11.01 28.69 -26.18
CA ALA A 155 10.06 29.69 -26.61
C ALA A 155 10.57 31.13 -26.37
N ALA A 156 11.10 31.40 -25.18
CA ALA A 156 11.67 32.69 -24.85
C ALA A 156 12.91 33.03 -25.71
N ALA A 157 13.83 32.08 -25.86
CA ALA A 157 15.01 32.26 -26.71
C ALA A 157 14.66 32.58 -28.17
N LYS A 158 13.65 31.87 -28.71
CA LYS A 158 13.11 32.14 -30.06
C LYS A 158 12.48 33.53 -30.13
N ARG A 159 11.65 33.91 -29.18
CA ARG A 159 10.99 35.23 -29.09
C ARG A 159 12.01 36.37 -29.03
N TRP A 160 13.13 36.16 -28.34
CA TRP A 160 14.19 37.18 -28.13
C TRP A 160 15.30 37.12 -29.14
N ASN A 161 15.33 36.11 -30.02
CA ASN A 161 16.39 35.83 -30.98
C ASN A 161 17.76 35.72 -30.31
N VAL A 162 17.83 34.87 -29.28
CA VAL A 162 19.05 34.57 -28.50
C VAL A 162 19.26 33.06 -28.40
N ALA A 163 20.45 32.64 -28.00
CA ALA A 163 20.69 31.21 -27.78
C ALA A 163 20.01 30.71 -26.47
N THR A 164 19.48 29.50 -26.48
CA THR A 164 18.81 28.90 -25.28
C THR A 164 19.75 28.85 -24.07
N ARG A 165 21.05 28.66 -24.27
CA ARG A 165 22.06 28.64 -23.18
C ARG A 165 22.23 29.99 -22.49
N GLU A 166 21.79 31.10 -23.08
CA GLU A 166 21.85 32.45 -22.51
C GLU A 166 20.61 32.77 -21.65
N CYS A 167 19.62 31.87 -21.67
CA CYS A 167 18.38 31.98 -20.89
C CYS A 167 18.46 31.10 -19.63
N GLU A 168 18.07 31.70 -18.51
CA GLU A 168 17.93 31.02 -17.21
C GLU A 168 16.47 31.07 -16.75
N THR A 169 16.12 30.27 -15.75
CA THR A 169 14.79 30.30 -15.14
C THR A 169 14.89 30.67 -13.66
N ALA A 170 13.86 31.37 -13.16
CA ALA A 170 13.67 31.63 -11.74
C ALA A 170 12.21 31.91 -11.45
N SER A 171 11.65 31.22 -10.45
CA SER A 171 10.32 31.52 -9.87
C SER A 171 9.22 31.74 -10.90
N GLY A 172 9.13 30.85 -11.91
CA GLY A 172 8.08 30.91 -12.95
C GLY A 172 8.33 31.95 -14.05
N GLN A 173 9.57 32.36 -14.23
CA GLN A 173 10.00 33.27 -15.29
C GLN A 173 11.20 32.71 -16.06
N VAL A 174 11.34 33.10 -17.32
CA VAL A 174 12.57 32.97 -18.11
C VAL A 174 13.26 34.31 -18.16
N LEU A 175 14.58 34.32 -17.95
CA LEU A 175 15.43 35.49 -17.82
C LEU A 175 16.56 35.44 -18.86
N HIS A 176 16.87 36.56 -19.50
CA HIS A 176 18.07 36.75 -20.31
C HIS A 176 18.90 37.91 -19.70
N LYS A 177 19.83 37.57 -18.81
CA LYS A 177 20.60 38.53 -18.00
C LYS A 177 21.35 39.55 -18.85
N ALA A 178 21.95 39.11 -19.97
CA ALA A 178 22.74 39.99 -20.83
C ALA A 178 21.95 41.18 -21.42
N SER A 179 20.64 41.03 -21.63
CA SER A 179 19.77 42.13 -22.13
C SER A 179 18.76 42.63 -21.09
N GLY A 180 18.75 42.10 -19.88
CA GLY A 180 17.81 42.45 -18.84
C GLY A 180 16.35 42.03 -19.11
N ARG A 181 16.09 41.22 -20.16
CA ARG A 181 14.75 40.78 -20.52
C ARG A 181 14.26 39.65 -19.59
N SER A 182 12.96 39.67 -19.27
CA SER A 182 12.27 38.61 -18.56
C SER A 182 10.90 38.37 -19.16
N SER A 183 10.35 37.17 -18.98
CA SER A 183 8.99 36.82 -19.37
C SER A 183 8.44 35.78 -18.44
N SER A 184 7.20 35.97 -17.97
CA SER A 184 6.52 34.98 -17.14
C SER A 184 6.19 33.73 -17.95
N TYR A 185 6.04 32.62 -17.27
CA TYR A 185 5.63 31.36 -17.89
C TYR A 185 4.26 31.45 -18.54
N GLY A 186 3.31 32.20 -17.94
CA GLY A 186 1.99 32.44 -18.55
C GLY A 186 2.07 33.17 -19.88
N ALA A 187 2.95 34.17 -19.99
CA ALA A 187 3.18 34.91 -21.24
C ALA A 187 3.86 34.08 -22.33
N LEU A 188 4.57 33.01 -21.96
CA LEU A 188 5.27 32.10 -22.88
C LEU A 188 4.51 30.82 -23.18
N ALA A 189 3.50 30.49 -22.41
CA ALA A 189 2.86 29.17 -22.40
C ALA A 189 2.30 28.76 -23.77
N ALA A 190 1.62 29.66 -24.49
CA ALA A 190 1.08 29.37 -25.82
C ALA A 190 2.17 29.04 -26.85
N GLU A 191 3.27 29.81 -26.84
CA GLU A 191 4.41 29.58 -27.73
C GLU A 191 5.17 28.30 -27.33
N ALA A 192 5.37 28.08 -26.02
CA ALA A 192 6.01 26.87 -25.50
C ALA A 192 5.26 25.60 -25.89
N ALA A 193 3.91 25.65 -25.92
CA ALA A 193 3.09 24.51 -26.36
C ALA A 193 3.30 24.13 -27.83
N THR A 194 3.87 25.01 -28.65
CA THR A 194 4.25 24.71 -30.06
C THR A 194 5.64 24.11 -30.19
N VAL A 195 6.45 24.13 -29.14
CA VAL A 195 7.80 23.57 -29.12
C VAL A 195 7.69 22.03 -28.99
N PRO A 196 8.40 21.24 -29.81
CA PRO A 196 8.44 19.79 -29.61
C PRO A 196 8.96 19.44 -28.22
N VAL A 197 8.32 18.47 -27.57
CA VAL A 197 8.81 18.00 -26.26
C VAL A 197 10.19 17.39 -26.40
N PRO A 198 11.14 17.81 -25.56
CA PRO A 198 12.50 17.26 -25.57
C PRO A 198 12.51 15.77 -25.22
N ASP A 199 13.51 15.04 -25.73
CA ASP A 199 13.79 13.67 -25.24
C ASP A 199 14.05 13.74 -23.74
N PRO A 200 13.35 12.95 -22.92
CA PRO A 200 13.56 12.91 -21.47
C PRO A 200 15.00 12.58 -21.03
N ASN A 201 15.81 11.98 -21.92
CA ASN A 201 17.21 11.70 -21.64
C ASN A 201 18.14 12.87 -21.99
N SER A 202 17.66 13.86 -22.72
CA SER A 202 18.43 15.07 -23.06
C SER A 202 18.27 16.21 -22.06
N VAL A 203 17.26 16.15 -21.17
CA VAL A 203 16.99 17.24 -20.24
C VAL A 203 17.93 17.21 -19.04
N LYS A 204 18.39 18.39 -18.61
CA LYS A 204 19.25 18.54 -17.43
C LYS A 204 18.38 18.73 -16.19
N LEU A 205 18.58 17.87 -15.19
CA LEU A 205 17.96 17.99 -13.87
C LEU A 205 18.75 18.96 -12.99
N LYS A 206 18.06 19.57 -12.02
CA LYS A 206 18.69 20.43 -11.00
C LYS A 206 19.63 19.62 -10.09
N ASP A 207 20.68 20.25 -9.63
CA ASP A 207 21.53 19.73 -8.56
C ASP A 207 20.75 19.79 -7.22
N PRO A 208 20.87 18.77 -6.34
CA PRO A 208 20.21 18.79 -5.04
C PRO A 208 20.49 20.02 -4.17
N LYS A 209 21.65 20.67 -4.32
CA LYS A 209 21.98 21.92 -3.61
C LYS A 209 21.11 23.11 -4.03
N ASP A 210 20.51 23.03 -5.22
CA ASP A 210 19.70 24.11 -5.81
C ASP A 210 18.19 23.90 -5.58
N TYR A 211 17.79 22.88 -4.81
CA TYR A 211 16.37 22.60 -4.50
C TYR A 211 15.76 23.69 -3.62
N LYS A 212 14.52 24.05 -3.96
CA LYS A 212 13.70 25.03 -3.24
C LYS A 212 12.38 24.45 -2.74
N ILE A 213 11.95 23.33 -3.31
CA ILE A 213 10.69 22.65 -2.98
C ILE A 213 10.97 21.26 -2.42
N ILE A 214 11.83 20.47 -3.10
CA ILE A 214 12.23 19.14 -2.65
C ILE A 214 13.10 19.30 -1.39
N GLY A 215 12.73 18.58 -0.31
CA GLY A 215 13.41 18.66 0.98
C GLY A 215 12.83 19.69 1.94
N TYR A 216 11.84 20.46 1.51
CA TYR A 216 11.14 21.42 2.33
C TYR A 216 9.72 20.93 2.68
N SER A 217 9.22 21.34 3.85
CA SER A 217 7.91 20.96 4.34
C SER A 217 6.79 21.64 3.56
N VAL A 218 5.99 20.87 2.87
CA VAL A 218 4.82 21.33 2.12
C VAL A 218 3.57 20.67 2.70
N PRO A 219 2.55 21.45 3.13
CA PRO A 219 1.27 20.90 3.58
C PRO A 219 0.59 20.09 2.46
N GLY A 220 -0.14 19.05 2.85
CA GLY A 220 -0.92 18.27 1.89
C GLY A 220 -1.93 19.15 1.14
N VAL A 221 -1.94 19.06 -0.19
CA VAL A 221 -2.75 19.95 -1.07
C VAL A 221 -4.26 19.87 -0.79
N ASP A 222 -4.74 18.74 -0.32
CA ASP A 222 -6.15 18.53 0.04
C ASP A 222 -6.44 18.82 1.52
N SER A 223 -5.43 18.99 2.39
CA SER A 223 -5.62 19.09 3.84
C SER A 223 -6.59 20.23 4.24
N PRO A 224 -6.55 21.44 3.65
CA PRO A 224 -7.50 22.51 3.97
C PRO A 224 -8.95 22.17 3.60
N ARG A 225 -9.14 21.33 2.57
CA ARG A 225 -10.47 20.89 2.12
C ARG A 225 -10.98 19.74 3.00
N VAL A 226 -10.11 18.79 3.36
CA VAL A 226 -10.43 17.64 4.23
C VAL A 226 -10.91 18.12 5.60
N VAL A 227 -10.18 19.03 6.26
CA VAL A 227 -10.55 19.53 7.60
C VAL A 227 -11.81 20.40 7.61
N LYS A 228 -12.26 20.87 6.44
CA LYS A 228 -13.52 21.61 6.27
C LYS A 228 -14.67 20.72 5.81
N GLY A 229 -14.46 19.41 5.67
CA GLY A 229 -15.49 18.46 5.22
C GLY A 229 -15.91 18.63 3.76
N ALA A 230 -14.99 19.08 2.88
CA ALA A 230 -15.29 19.16 1.45
C ALA A 230 -15.51 17.75 0.86
N PRO A 231 -16.44 17.59 -0.11
CA PRO A 231 -16.75 16.29 -0.74
C PRO A 231 -15.62 15.86 -1.67
N LEU A 232 -14.69 15.04 -1.17
CA LEU A 232 -13.51 14.59 -1.89
C LEU A 232 -13.45 13.08 -2.07
N PHE A 233 -14.14 12.33 -1.19
CA PHE A 233 -14.04 10.90 -1.09
C PHE A 233 -15.06 10.18 -1.99
N GLY A 234 -14.84 8.91 -2.24
CA GLY A 234 -15.77 8.10 -3.03
C GLY A 234 -17.19 8.10 -2.48
N ILE A 235 -17.31 8.04 -1.14
CA ILE A 235 -18.60 8.09 -0.46
C ILE A 235 -19.37 9.40 -0.69
N ASP A 236 -18.67 10.50 -1.02
CA ASP A 236 -19.26 11.80 -1.28
C ASP A 236 -19.80 11.95 -2.71
N THR A 237 -19.43 11.05 -3.63
CA THR A 237 -19.80 11.13 -5.05
C THR A 237 -21.32 11.21 -5.24
N VAL A 238 -21.79 12.16 -6.01
CA VAL A 238 -23.20 12.30 -6.39
C VAL A 238 -23.31 12.39 -7.92
N VAL A 239 -24.10 11.48 -8.49
CA VAL A 239 -24.40 11.45 -9.93
C VAL A 239 -25.90 11.68 -10.13
N PRO A 240 -26.30 12.52 -11.10
CA PRO A 240 -27.72 12.78 -11.34
C PRO A 240 -28.51 11.49 -11.60
N GLY A 241 -29.66 11.36 -10.93
CA GLY A 241 -30.56 10.21 -11.08
C GLY A 241 -30.12 8.94 -10.37
N MET A 242 -29.04 8.97 -9.57
CA MET A 242 -28.55 7.80 -8.87
C MET A 242 -29.50 7.33 -7.75
N LEU A 243 -29.50 6.04 -7.56
CA LEU A 243 -30.07 5.36 -6.40
C LEU A 243 -28.94 4.81 -5.48
N TYR A 244 -29.34 4.32 -4.31
CA TYR A 244 -28.42 3.78 -3.32
C TYR A 244 -28.63 2.29 -3.14
N ALA A 245 -27.53 1.54 -3.04
CA ALA A 245 -27.58 0.10 -2.84
C ALA A 245 -26.88 -0.34 -1.57
N VAL A 246 -27.37 -1.43 -1.01
CA VAL A 246 -26.70 -2.31 -0.07
C VAL A 246 -26.63 -3.71 -0.67
N PHE A 247 -25.63 -4.49 -0.27
CA PHE A 247 -25.41 -5.83 -0.79
C PHE A 247 -25.22 -6.82 0.36
N GLN A 248 -26.19 -7.71 0.56
CA GLN A 248 -26.13 -8.75 1.58
C GLN A 248 -25.43 -9.98 1.02
N LYS A 249 -24.27 -10.29 1.52
CA LYS A 249 -23.46 -11.46 1.16
C LYS A 249 -23.66 -12.61 2.16
N CYS A 250 -23.34 -13.84 1.73
CA CYS A 250 -23.31 -14.96 2.67
C CYS A 250 -22.25 -14.72 3.75
N PRO A 251 -22.56 -14.94 5.03
CA PRO A 251 -21.56 -14.82 6.11
C PRO A 251 -20.35 -15.76 5.97
N VAL A 252 -20.53 -16.88 5.26
CA VAL A 252 -19.45 -17.82 4.91
C VAL A 252 -19.02 -17.58 3.47
N PHE A 253 -17.74 -17.32 3.24
CA PHE A 253 -17.22 -17.11 1.89
C PHE A 253 -17.41 -18.34 1.00
N GLY A 254 -17.91 -18.09 -0.22
CA GLY A 254 -18.23 -19.14 -1.19
C GLY A 254 -19.62 -19.75 -1.02
N GLY A 255 -20.42 -19.26 -0.07
CA GLY A 255 -21.82 -19.65 0.08
C GLY A 255 -22.72 -19.00 -0.99
N ASN A 256 -23.92 -19.60 -1.19
CA ASN A 256 -24.90 -19.19 -2.19
C ASN A 256 -26.28 -18.95 -1.58
N VAL A 257 -27.06 -18.09 -2.23
CA VAL A 257 -28.46 -17.86 -1.87
C VAL A 257 -29.30 -19.10 -2.28
N VAL A 258 -30.09 -19.65 -1.34
CA VAL A 258 -31.07 -20.69 -1.63
C VAL A 258 -32.47 -20.07 -1.82
N THR A 259 -32.88 -19.22 -0.88
CA THR A 259 -34.14 -18.45 -0.96
C THR A 259 -33.96 -17.10 -0.25
N ALA A 260 -34.77 -16.11 -0.68
CA ALA A 260 -34.88 -14.82 0.00
C ALA A 260 -36.32 -14.31 -0.10
N ASN A 261 -36.74 -13.50 0.87
CA ASN A 261 -38.09 -12.91 0.93
C ASN A 261 -38.20 -11.62 0.08
N LEU A 262 -37.79 -11.70 -1.21
CA LEU A 262 -37.65 -10.54 -2.10
C LEU A 262 -38.93 -9.74 -2.29
N ASP A 263 -40.09 -10.39 -2.42
CA ASP A 263 -41.38 -9.70 -2.62
C ASP A 263 -41.70 -8.78 -1.43
N ALA A 264 -41.49 -9.27 -0.21
CA ALA A 264 -41.71 -8.48 1.00
C ALA A 264 -40.73 -7.28 1.08
N ILE A 265 -39.49 -7.47 0.65
CA ILE A 265 -38.45 -6.39 0.60
C ILE A 265 -38.82 -5.38 -0.49
N GLY A 266 -39.20 -5.84 -1.69
CA GLY A 266 -39.59 -4.97 -2.82
C GLY A 266 -40.81 -4.09 -2.53
N ALA A 267 -41.72 -4.57 -1.68
CA ALA A 267 -42.90 -3.81 -1.27
C ALA A 267 -42.61 -2.72 -0.21
N MET A 268 -41.40 -2.65 0.35
CA MET A 268 -41.05 -1.66 1.38
C MET A 268 -40.95 -0.23 0.80
N PRO A 269 -41.36 0.81 1.55
CA PRO A 269 -41.37 2.18 1.07
C PRO A 269 -39.99 2.68 0.63
N GLY A 270 -39.92 3.10 -0.63
CA GLY A 270 -38.69 3.65 -1.23
C GLY A 270 -37.67 2.62 -1.69
N VAL A 271 -37.94 1.33 -1.57
CA VAL A 271 -37.21 0.29 -2.28
C VAL A 271 -37.63 0.31 -3.76
N ARG A 272 -36.66 0.26 -4.66
CA ARG A 272 -36.88 0.26 -6.10
C ARG A 272 -36.59 -1.10 -6.74
N HIS A 273 -35.57 -1.78 -6.25
CA HIS A 273 -35.24 -3.13 -6.70
C HIS A 273 -34.74 -3.99 -5.51
N ALA A 274 -35.07 -5.27 -5.55
CA ALA A 274 -34.51 -6.30 -4.69
C ALA A 274 -34.35 -7.58 -5.52
N PHE A 275 -33.10 -8.09 -5.61
CA PHE A 275 -32.85 -9.28 -6.45
C PHE A 275 -31.63 -10.07 -5.95
N VAL A 276 -31.62 -11.36 -6.30
CA VAL A 276 -30.46 -12.23 -6.08
C VAL A 276 -29.39 -11.90 -7.11
N VAL A 277 -28.15 -11.85 -6.66
CA VAL A 277 -26.96 -11.83 -7.47
C VAL A 277 -26.34 -13.22 -7.40
N GLU A 278 -26.33 -13.95 -8.52
CA GLU A 278 -25.78 -15.31 -8.56
C GLU A 278 -24.26 -15.32 -8.33
N GLY A 279 -23.59 -14.26 -8.75
CA GLY A 279 -22.17 -14.08 -8.55
C GLY A 279 -21.31 -15.14 -9.23
N THR A 280 -20.08 -15.29 -8.72
CA THR A 280 -19.08 -16.25 -9.20
C THR A 280 -18.37 -16.93 -8.02
N THR A 281 -17.60 -17.98 -8.30
CA THR A 281 -16.74 -18.62 -7.30
C THR A 281 -15.41 -17.87 -7.05
N ASN A 282 -15.15 -16.78 -7.81
CA ASN A 282 -13.97 -15.95 -7.61
C ASN A 282 -14.19 -14.99 -6.43
N LEU A 283 -13.57 -15.26 -5.31
CA LEU A 283 -13.69 -14.44 -4.11
C LEU A 283 -13.13 -13.00 -4.29
N ASN A 284 -12.31 -12.77 -5.32
CA ASN A 284 -11.81 -11.43 -5.69
C ASN A 284 -12.68 -10.75 -6.77
N GLY A 285 -13.90 -11.18 -6.94
CA GLY A 285 -14.84 -10.66 -7.94
C GLY A 285 -16.24 -10.48 -7.37
N LEU A 286 -17.25 -10.66 -8.24
CA LEU A 286 -18.64 -10.64 -7.85
C LEU A 286 -19.00 -11.97 -7.16
N ILE A 287 -19.24 -11.93 -5.86
CA ILE A 287 -19.69 -13.10 -5.10
C ILE A 287 -21.21 -13.14 -4.99
N PRO A 288 -21.82 -14.31 -4.68
CA PRO A 288 -23.27 -14.43 -4.52
C PRO A 288 -23.83 -13.59 -3.37
N GLY A 289 -25.07 -13.10 -3.55
CA GLY A 289 -25.73 -12.31 -2.51
C GLY A 289 -27.09 -11.77 -2.93
N VAL A 290 -27.64 -10.86 -2.13
CA VAL A 290 -28.89 -10.15 -2.40
C VAL A 290 -28.63 -8.64 -2.43
N ALA A 291 -28.93 -8.00 -3.55
CA ALA A 291 -28.86 -6.56 -3.69
C ALA A 291 -30.21 -5.90 -3.39
N ILE A 292 -30.21 -4.80 -2.66
CA ILE A 292 -31.38 -3.95 -2.41
C ILE A 292 -31.03 -2.54 -2.85
N VAL A 293 -31.83 -1.97 -3.76
CA VAL A 293 -31.64 -0.62 -4.31
C VAL A 293 -32.83 0.25 -3.89
N ALA A 294 -32.54 1.43 -3.35
CA ALA A 294 -33.59 2.32 -2.82
C ALA A 294 -33.26 3.81 -3.08
N ASP A 295 -34.23 4.68 -2.83
CA ASP A 295 -34.10 6.15 -3.00
C ASP A 295 -33.00 6.75 -2.12
N THR A 296 -32.73 6.16 -0.97
CA THR A 296 -31.68 6.55 -0.03
C THR A 296 -30.99 5.33 0.55
N TRP A 297 -29.73 5.45 0.94
CA TRP A 297 -28.98 4.38 1.62
C TRP A 297 -29.72 3.87 2.88
N TRP A 298 -30.29 4.81 3.65
CA TRP A 298 -31.04 4.47 4.86
C TRP A 298 -32.24 3.56 4.59
N ARG A 299 -32.99 3.80 3.50
CA ARG A 299 -34.11 2.93 3.10
C ARG A 299 -33.64 1.55 2.68
N ALA A 300 -32.55 1.47 1.92
CA ALA A 300 -31.95 0.19 1.52
C ALA A 300 -31.49 -0.59 2.76
N GLU A 301 -30.81 0.06 3.71
CA GLU A 301 -30.34 -0.57 4.95
C GLU A 301 -31.48 -1.00 5.87
N LYS A 302 -32.55 -0.21 6.00
CA LYS A 302 -33.76 -0.62 6.74
C LYS A 302 -34.46 -1.81 6.10
N ALA A 303 -34.48 -1.90 4.80
CA ALA A 303 -35.02 -3.06 4.08
C ALA A 303 -34.12 -4.29 4.31
N ARG A 304 -32.77 -4.12 4.28
CA ARG A 304 -31.83 -5.19 4.59
C ARG A 304 -32.02 -5.80 6.00
N GLN A 305 -32.36 -4.97 6.99
CA GLN A 305 -32.67 -5.45 8.34
C GLN A 305 -33.93 -6.36 8.42
N LYS A 306 -34.79 -6.34 7.39
CA LYS A 306 -35.97 -7.21 7.25
C LYS A 306 -35.75 -8.36 6.27
N LEU A 307 -34.57 -8.36 5.61
CA LEU A 307 -34.22 -9.41 4.67
C LEU A 307 -33.97 -10.72 5.41
N GLN A 308 -34.61 -11.79 4.93
CA GLN A 308 -34.40 -13.15 5.38
C GLN A 308 -33.85 -13.96 4.23
N VAL A 309 -32.65 -14.49 4.37
CA VAL A 309 -31.98 -15.30 3.36
C VAL A 309 -31.67 -16.67 3.94
N LYS A 310 -32.03 -17.71 3.22
CA LYS A 310 -31.54 -19.06 3.47
C LYS A 310 -30.30 -19.28 2.61
N TRP A 311 -29.19 -19.59 3.24
CA TRP A 311 -27.88 -19.79 2.59
C TRP A 311 -27.53 -21.27 2.47
N ASN A 312 -26.86 -21.65 1.39
CA ASN A 312 -25.98 -22.80 1.34
C ASN A 312 -24.57 -22.32 1.62
N GLU A 313 -24.03 -22.62 2.78
CA GLU A 313 -22.76 -22.07 3.26
C GLU A 313 -21.51 -22.81 2.71
N GLY A 314 -21.72 -23.97 2.08
CA GLY A 314 -20.63 -24.75 1.52
C GLY A 314 -19.73 -25.42 2.58
N PRO A 315 -18.60 -26.04 2.15
CA PRO A 315 -17.79 -26.89 3.03
C PRO A 315 -16.89 -26.14 4.00
N THR A 316 -16.69 -24.83 3.80
CA THR A 316 -15.79 -24.03 4.66
C THR A 316 -16.45 -23.58 5.96
N ASN A 317 -17.76 -23.85 6.13
CA ASN A 317 -18.51 -23.57 7.35
C ASN A 317 -18.06 -24.38 8.58
N GLN A 318 -17.16 -25.35 8.41
CA GLN A 318 -16.55 -26.11 9.51
C GLN A 318 -15.23 -25.47 10.03
N GLN A 319 -14.72 -24.42 9.36
CA GLN A 319 -13.45 -23.81 9.73
C GLN A 319 -13.62 -22.90 10.96
N SER A 320 -12.61 -22.96 11.83
CA SER A 320 -12.51 -22.06 13.01
C SER A 320 -11.08 -21.73 13.36
N SER A 321 -10.87 -20.60 14.00
CA SER A 321 -9.55 -20.18 14.50
C SER A 321 -8.93 -21.21 15.43
N GLU A 322 -9.72 -21.81 16.33
CA GLU A 322 -9.25 -22.92 17.18
C GLU A 322 -8.87 -24.15 16.37
N GLY A 323 -9.63 -24.47 15.31
CA GLY A 323 -9.30 -25.56 14.40
C GLY A 323 -7.95 -25.35 13.70
N PHE A 324 -7.65 -24.09 13.33
CA PHE A 324 -6.34 -23.75 12.76
C PHE A 324 -5.19 -23.87 13.76
N VAL A 325 -5.40 -23.48 15.03
CA VAL A 325 -4.41 -23.67 16.11
C VAL A 325 -4.10 -25.16 16.29
N ARG A 326 -5.11 -26.03 16.33
CA ARG A 326 -4.90 -27.47 16.46
C ARG A 326 -4.12 -28.05 15.27
N GLN A 327 -4.53 -27.71 14.04
CA GLN A 327 -3.82 -28.16 12.83
C GLN A 327 -2.37 -27.66 12.80
N ALA A 328 -2.13 -26.42 13.23
CA ALA A 328 -0.79 -25.86 13.30
C ALA A 328 0.10 -26.59 14.31
N ALA A 329 -0.43 -26.99 15.46
CA ALA A 329 0.29 -27.82 16.44
C ALA A 329 0.65 -29.20 15.87
N ASP A 330 -0.30 -29.83 15.16
CA ASP A 330 -0.06 -31.13 14.49
C ASP A 330 1.02 -31.03 13.41
N PHE A 331 1.04 -29.96 12.62
CA PHE A 331 2.11 -29.68 11.66
C PHE A 331 3.44 -29.39 12.33
N GLY A 332 3.43 -28.58 13.40
CA GLY A 332 4.64 -28.23 14.17
C GLY A 332 5.36 -29.41 14.78
N ALA A 333 4.63 -30.50 15.07
CA ALA A 333 5.18 -31.76 15.59
C ALA A 333 5.84 -32.67 14.52
N ARG A 334 5.72 -32.28 13.23
CA ARG A 334 6.23 -33.07 12.08
C ARG A 334 7.25 -32.24 11.29
N ALA A 335 7.94 -32.92 10.34
CA ALA A 335 8.77 -32.21 9.39
C ALA A 335 7.91 -31.29 8.48
N PRO A 336 8.43 -30.13 8.05
CA PRO A 336 7.75 -29.28 7.09
C PRO A 336 7.43 -30.02 5.77
N GLU A 337 6.25 -29.76 5.20
CA GLU A 337 5.84 -30.34 3.92
C GLU A 337 6.64 -29.81 2.73
N HIS A 338 7.13 -28.55 2.85
CA HIS A 338 7.86 -27.86 1.80
C HIS A 338 9.14 -27.24 2.36
N SER A 339 10.28 -27.53 1.73
CA SER A 339 11.53 -26.83 2.00
C SER A 339 11.56 -25.53 1.19
N LEU A 340 11.75 -24.40 1.87
CA LEU A 340 11.90 -23.08 1.24
C LEU A 340 13.37 -22.70 1.06
N ARG A 341 14.21 -23.06 2.04
CA ARG A 341 15.66 -22.85 2.04
C ARG A 341 16.34 -23.87 2.93
N ASN A 342 17.54 -24.29 2.52
CA ASN A 342 18.39 -25.13 3.35
C ASN A 342 19.86 -24.79 3.07
N ASP A 343 20.54 -24.17 4.03
CA ASP A 343 21.96 -23.81 3.99
C ASP A 343 22.70 -24.65 5.04
N GLY A 344 23.83 -25.26 4.69
CA GLY A 344 24.67 -26.04 5.57
C GLY A 344 23.99 -27.30 6.13
N ASP A 345 24.41 -27.74 7.34
CA ASP A 345 23.84 -28.85 8.09
C ASP A 345 23.28 -28.38 9.42
N VAL A 346 21.99 -28.05 9.41
CA VAL A 346 21.27 -27.49 10.57
C VAL A 346 21.19 -28.51 11.71
N ALA A 347 20.98 -29.80 11.41
CA ALA A 347 20.81 -30.82 12.43
C ALA A 347 22.11 -31.04 13.22
N SER A 348 23.24 -31.20 12.52
CA SER A 348 24.57 -31.34 13.14
C SER A 348 24.93 -30.06 13.94
N ALA A 349 24.65 -28.86 13.37
CA ALA A 349 24.96 -27.60 14.02
C ALA A 349 24.13 -27.36 15.29
N LEU A 350 22.84 -27.76 15.31
CA LEU A 350 22.01 -27.73 16.52
C LEU A 350 22.49 -28.76 17.57
N GLY A 351 22.88 -29.97 17.12
CA GLY A 351 23.36 -31.02 18.00
C GLY A 351 24.70 -30.69 18.70
N SER A 352 25.54 -29.86 18.06
CA SER A 352 26.84 -29.43 18.59
C SER A 352 26.81 -28.01 19.22
N ALA A 353 25.67 -27.34 19.21
CA ALA A 353 25.52 -26.00 19.78
C ALA A 353 25.74 -26.00 21.30
N ALA A 354 26.45 -25.02 21.83
CA ALA A 354 26.63 -24.83 23.27
C ALA A 354 25.30 -24.54 23.99
N LYS A 355 24.37 -23.87 23.27
CA LYS A 355 23.03 -23.61 23.77
C LYS A 355 22.03 -23.60 22.61
N VAL A 356 20.88 -24.24 22.81
CA VAL A 356 19.75 -24.21 21.89
C VAL A 356 18.60 -23.45 22.53
N VAL A 357 18.02 -22.53 21.78
CA VAL A 357 16.79 -21.82 22.14
C VAL A 357 15.67 -22.30 21.25
N GLU A 358 14.55 -22.67 21.83
CA GLU A 358 13.33 -23.06 21.12
C GLU A 358 12.18 -22.11 21.45
N ALA A 359 11.43 -21.71 20.46
CA ALA A 359 10.28 -20.83 20.63
C ALA A 359 9.21 -21.08 19.57
N SER A 360 7.94 -20.91 19.98
CA SER A 360 6.81 -20.90 19.06
C SER A 360 6.15 -19.54 19.07
N TYR A 361 5.85 -18.99 17.90
CA TYR A 361 5.20 -17.70 17.72
C TYR A 361 3.91 -17.83 16.93
N SER A 362 2.91 -17.00 17.26
CA SER A 362 1.67 -16.94 16.50
C SER A 362 1.11 -15.54 16.43
N TYR A 363 0.38 -15.27 15.37
CA TYR A 363 -0.34 -14.01 15.17
C TYR A 363 -1.66 -14.26 14.44
N PRO A 364 -2.71 -13.45 14.74
CA PRO A 364 -4.06 -13.67 14.21
C PRO A 364 -4.21 -13.16 12.78
N PHE A 365 -5.36 -13.41 12.15
CA PHE A 365 -5.84 -12.65 11.00
C PHE A 365 -6.14 -11.21 11.41
N LEU A 366 -5.98 -10.28 10.46
CA LEU A 366 -6.33 -8.87 10.65
C LEU A 366 -7.19 -8.36 9.49
N ALA A 367 -8.16 -7.52 9.79
CA ALA A 367 -8.91 -6.74 8.81
C ALA A 367 -8.19 -5.40 8.55
N HIS A 368 -8.49 -4.78 7.40
CA HIS A 368 -7.98 -3.46 7.06
C HIS A 368 -8.74 -2.34 7.77
N ALA A 369 -10.04 -2.48 7.89
CA ALA A 369 -10.97 -1.56 8.56
C ALA A 369 -10.71 -0.06 8.27
N PRO A 370 -10.58 0.39 7.00
CA PRO A 370 -10.40 1.79 6.68
C PRO A 370 -11.59 2.63 7.16
N LEU A 371 -11.37 3.88 7.57
CA LEU A 371 -12.45 4.71 8.10
C LEU A 371 -13.56 4.99 7.09
N GLU A 372 -13.23 5.18 5.82
CA GLU A 372 -14.19 5.16 4.73
C GLU A 372 -14.50 3.70 4.37
N PRO A 373 -15.72 3.17 4.63
CA PRO A 373 -16.08 1.80 4.23
C PRO A 373 -16.03 1.63 2.71
N MET A 374 -15.97 0.38 2.23
CA MET A 374 -16.00 0.13 0.79
C MET A 374 -17.23 0.75 0.16
N ASN A 375 -17.04 1.48 -0.91
CA ASN A 375 -18.09 2.14 -1.67
C ASN A 375 -17.66 2.32 -3.12
N CYS A 376 -18.63 2.43 -4.01
CA CYS A 376 -18.43 2.76 -5.41
C CYS A 376 -19.72 3.30 -6.01
N THR A 377 -19.61 4.32 -6.85
CA THR A 377 -20.72 4.77 -7.68
C THR A 377 -20.47 4.29 -9.11
N ALA A 378 -21.47 3.69 -9.74
CA ALA A 378 -21.37 3.19 -11.11
C ALA A 378 -22.60 3.55 -11.93
N ARG A 379 -22.37 3.87 -13.22
CA ARG A 379 -23.39 4.01 -14.27
C ARG A 379 -23.04 3.04 -15.39
N VAL A 380 -24.00 2.20 -15.78
CA VAL A 380 -23.84 1.25 -16.87
C VAL A 380 -24.97 1.48 -17.87
N GLN A 381 -24.63 1.94 -19.05
CA GLN A 381 -25.58 2.30 -20.11
C GLN A 381 -24.94 2.17 -21.48
N ASP A 382 -25.71 1.75 -22.50
CA ASP A 382 -25.32 1.71 -23.91
C ASP A 382 -23.99 0.96 -24.15
N GLY A 383 -23.77 -0.14 -23.43
CA GLY A 383 -22.56 -0.96 -23.55
C GLY A 383 -21.31 -0.35 -22.93
N LYS A 384 -21.44 0.71 -22.12
CA LYS A 384 -20.33 1.40 -21.44
C LYS A 384 -20.55 1.41 -19.93
N ALA A 385 -19.45 1.51 -19.18
CA ALA A 385 -19.50 1.73 -17.74
C ALA A 385 -18.65 2.94 -17.34
N GLU A 386 -19.21 3.77 -16.49
CA GLU A 386 -18.55 4.92 -15.85
C GLU A 386 -18.59 4.72 -14.34
N ILE A 387 -17.42 4.81 -13.71
CA ILE A 387 -17.20 4.36 -12.34
C ILE A 387 -16.47 5.45 -11.57
N TRP A 388 -16.97 5.82 -10.40
CA TRP A 388 -16.31 6.68 -9.42
C TRP A 388 -15.91 5.82 -8.22
N ALA A 389 -14.62 5.61 -8.04
CA ALA A 389 -14.16 4.65 -7.04
C ALA A 389 -12.95 5.14 -6.25
N PRO A 390 -12.99 5.01 -4.91
CA PRO A 390 -11.83 5.19 -4.05
C PRO A 390 -10.95 3.91 -4.09
N THR A 391 -10.17 3.75 -5.16
CA THR A 391 -9.37 2.54 -5.40
C THR A 391 -7.87 2.81 -5.33
N GLN A 392 -7.09 1.81 -4.87
CA GLN A 392 -5.63 1.82 -4.92
C GLN A 392 -5.08 1.29 -6.25
N ASN A 393 -5.90 0.59 -7.03
CA ASN A 393 -5.44 -0.15 -8.21
C ASN A 393 -6.51 -0.13 -9.31
N PRO A 394 -6.74 1.02 -9.97
CA PRO A 394 -7.89 1.22 -10.85
C PRO A 394 -7.88 0.34 -12.10
N ALA A 395 -6.72 0.08 -12.72
CA ALA A 395 -6.67 -0.67 -13.98
C ALA A 395 -7.13 -2.14 -13.84
N PRO A 396 -6.66 -2.93 -12.85
CA PRO A 396 -7.25 -4.24 -12.59
C PRO A 396 -8.73 -4.18 -12.22
N GLY A 397 -9.19 -3.09 -11.57
CA GLY A 397 -10.60 -2.86 -11.29
C GLY A 397 -11.42 -2.72 -12.56
N ALA A 398 -10.98 -1.89 -13.50
CA ALA A 398 -11.61 -1.73 -14.81
C ALA A 398 -11.66 -3.06 -15.59
N ALA A 399 -10.54 -3.80 -15.61
CA ALA A 399 -10.49 -5.12 -16.27
C ALA A 399 -11.46 -6.13 -15.64
N LEU A 400 -11.57 -6.13 -14.30
CA LEU A 400 -12.49 -7.02 -13.58
C LEU A 400 -13.95 -6.67 -13.86
N VAL A 401 -14.31 -5.39 -13.90
CA VAL A 401 -15.64 -4.91 -14.29
C VAL A 401 -15.93 -5.30 -15.74
N ALA A 402 -15.02 -5.02 -16.69
CA ALA A 402 -15.17 -5.37 -18.09
C ALA A 402 -15.44 -6.86 -18.29
N LYS A 403 -14.64 -7.72 -17.65
CA LYS A 403 -14.80 -9.17 -17.67
C LYS A 403 -16.17 -9.61 -17.13
N THR A 404 -16.59 -9.05 -15.99
CA THR A 404 -17.82 -9.46 -15.30
C THR A 404 -19.08 -9.02 -16.05
N LEU A 405 -19.04 -7.82 -16.66
CA LEU A 405 -20.18 -7.29 -17.40
C LEU A 405 -20.18 -7.67 -18.90
N ALA A 406 -19.15 -8.39 -19.36
CA ALA A 406 -18.89 -8.70 -20.77
C ALA A 406 -18.78 -7.44 -21.65
N LEU A 407 -18.00 -6.44 -21.19
CA LEU A 407 -17.68 -5.19 -21.90
C LEU A 407 -16.22 -5.19 -22.36
N ASN A 408 -15.85 -4.27 -23.27
CA ASN A 408 -14.44 -4.02 -23.55
C ASN A 408 -13.86 -3.10 -22.48
N GLU A 409 -12.59 -3.28 -22.11
CA GLU A 409 -11.92 -2.40 -21.14
C GLU A 409 -11.89 -0.92 -21.57
N ARG A 410 -11.79 -0.66 -22.88
CA ARG A 410 -11.85 0.70 -23.46
C ARG A 410 -13.20 1.41 -23.27
N ASP A 411 -14.25 0.66 -22.97
CA ASP A 411 -15.60 1.16 -22.73
C ASP A 411 -15.86 1.40 -21.23
N ILE A 412 -14.80 1.25 -20.39
CA ILE A 412 -14.82 1.51 -18.95
C ILE A 412 -14.07 2.81 -18.66
N VAL A 413 -14.74 3.77 -18.06
CA VAL A 413 -14.13 4.99 -17.54
C VAL A 413 -14.09 4.88 -16.02
N VAL A 414 -12.92 5.14 -15.43
CA VAL A 414 -12.75 5.15 -13.96
C VAL A 414 -12.24 6.51 -13.51
N HIS A 415 -13.09 7.23 -12.80
CA HIS A 415 -12.76 8.44 -12.08
C HIS A 415 -12.21 8.07 -10.70
N MET A 416 -10.93 8.34 -10.48
CA MET A 416 -10.31 8.12 -9.19
C MET A 416 -10.76 9.20 -8.21
N THR A 417 -11.30 8.80 -7.07
CA THR A 417 -11.64 9.72 -5.99
C THR A 417 -10.60 9.61 -4.88
N ARG A 418 -10.46 10.66 -4.06
CA ARG A 418 -9.65 10.56 -2.85
C ARG A 418 -10.14 9.39 -1.99
N VAL A 419 -9.20 8.64 -1.42
CA VAL A 419 -9.48 7.44 -0.64
C VAL A 419 -9.38 7.74 0.85
N GLY A 420 -10.41 7.40 1.61
CA GLY A 420 -10.48 7.58 3.08
C GLY A 420 -9.83 6.46 3.87
N GLY A 421 -8.63 6.06 3.45
CA GLY A 421 -7.86 4.94 3.96
C GLY A 421 -7.97 3.71 3.07
N GLY A 422 -6.85 3.00 2.90
CA GLY A 422 -6.81 1.80 2.06
C GLY A 422 -6.08 0.65 2.74
N PHE A 423 -4.88 0.90 3.22
CA PHE A 423 -4.00 -0.07 3.90
C PHE A 423 -3.71 -1.34 3.09
N GLY A 424 -4.11 -1.38 1.81
CA GLY A 424 -4.05 -2.56 0.95
C GLY A 424 -5.42 -3.13 0.55
N ARG A 425 -6.50 -2.87 1.33
CA ARG A 425 -7.85 -3.36 1.04
C ARG A 425 -8.32 -3.03 -0.37
N ARG A 426 -8.05 -1.80 -0.81
CA ARG A 426 -8.51 -1.26 -2.08
C ARG A 426 -7.59 -1.58 -3.27
N LEU A 427 -6.63 -2.50 -3.07
CA LEU A 427 -5.93 -3.18 -4.17
C LEU A 427 -6.85 -4.23 -4.83
N ASN A 428 -7.83 -4.75 -4.08
CA ASN A 428 -8.91 -5.59 -4.57
C ASN A 428 -10.13 -4.70 -4.89
N ASN A 429 -10.83 -5.01 -5.98
CA ASN A 429 -11.85 -4.15 -6.56
C ASN A 429 -13.23 -4.83 -6.64
N ASP A 430 -13.52 -5.75 -5.72
CA ASP A 430 -14.78 -6.47 -5.57
C ASP A 430 -15.98 -5.50 -5.46
N TYR A 431 -15.87 -4.46 -4.63
CA TYR A 431 -16.91 -3.42 -4.47
C TYR A 431 -17.19 -2.60 -5.75
N MET A 432 -16.20 -2.45 -6.64
CA MET A 432 -16.40 -1.82 -7.97
C MET A 432 -17.27 -2.71 -8.86
N VAL A 433 -16.99 -4.00 -8.86
CA VAL A 433 -17.75 -4.99 -9.65
C VAL A 433 -19.17 -5.12 -9.13
N GLU A 434 -19.35 -5.18 -7.81
CA GLU A 434 -20.66 -5.20 -7.17
C GLU A 434 -21.51 -3.98 -7.59
N ALA A 435 -20.97 -2.77 -7.46
CA ALA A 435 -21.65 -1.54 -7.85
C ALA A 435 -22.03 -1.52 -9.34
N ALA A 436 -21.09 -1.90 -10.21
CA ALA A 436 -21.30 -1.92 -11.65
C ALA A 436 -22.35 -2.97 -12.06
N TRP A 437 -22.33 -4.16 -11.46
CA TRP A 437 -23.34 -5.18 -11.70
C TRP A 437 -24.73 -4.73 -11.26
N ILE A 438 -24.83 -4.19 -10.03
CA ILE A 438 -26.11 -3.69 -9.49
C ILE A 438 -26.65 -2.56 -10.36
N ALA A 439 -25.82 -1.63 -10.80
CA ALA A 439 -26.22 -0.53 -11.69
C ALA A 439 -26.72 -1.05 -13.06
N LYS A 440 -26.07 -2.07 -13.64
CA LYS A 440 -26.50 -2.73 -14.88
C LYS A 440 -27.88 -3.34 -14.74
N VAL A 441 -28.15 -4.07 -13.65
CA VAL A 441 -29.44 -4.73 -13.41
C VAL A 441 -30.54 -3.71 -13.07
N ALA A 442 -30.22 -2.68 -12.28
CA ALA A 442 -31.18 -1.64 -11.92
C ALA A 442 -31.51 -0.67 -13.07
N GLY A 443 -30.65 -0.59 -14.12
CA GLY A 443 -30.82 0.29 -15.27
C GLY A 443 -30.66 1.77 -14.98
N VAL A 444 -30.10 2.14 -13.81
CA VAL A 444 -29.84 3.52 -13.35
C VAL A 444 -28.47 3.61 -12.68
N PRO A 445 -27.90 4.82 -12.53
CA PRO A 445 -26.70 4.97 -11.73
C PRO A 445 -26.95 4.53 -10.28
N VAL A 446 -25.98 3.81 -9.69
CA VAL A 446 -26.09 3.28 -8.33
C VAL A 446 -24.86 3.62 -7.52
N LYS A 447 -25.05 4.13 -6.30
CA LYS A 447 -24.02 4.18 -5.26
C LYS A 447 -24.20 2.99 -4.31
N LEU A 448 -23.25 2.06 -4.35
CA LEU A 448 -23.12 1.01 -3.36
C LEU A 448 -22.29 1.54 -2.18
N VAL A 449 -22.79 1.36 -0.96
CA VAL A 449 -22.05 1.68 0.27
C VAL A 449 -22.18 0.52 1.25
N TRP A 450 -21.03 -0.05 1.62
CA TRP A 450 -20.98 -1.06 2.69
C TRP A 450 -21.10 -0.39 4.06
N ASN A 451 -21.70 -1.06 5.02
CA ASN A 451 -21.58 -0.65 6.41
C ASN A 451 -20.28 -1.22 7.04
N ARG A 452 -19.99 -0.88 8.29
CA ARG A 452 -18.77 -1.35 8.97
C ARG A 452 -18.74 -2.87 9.15
N SER A 453 -19.88 -3.49 9.35
CA SER A 453 -19.98 -4.95 9.45
C SER A 453 -19.62 -5.63 8.13
N ASP A 454 -20.15 -5.12 7.00
CA ASP A 454 -19.77 -5.61 5.67
C ASP A 454 -18.27 -5.49 5.44
N ASP A 455 -17.70 -4.36 5.82
CA ASP A 455 -16.29 -4.01 5.60
C ASP A 455 -15.33 -4.92 6.39
N ILE A 456 -15.65 -5.24 7.65
CA ILE A 456 -14.83 -6.12 8.48
C ILE A 456 -15.08 -7.61 8.18
N GLN A 457 -16.33 -8.00 7.91
CA GLN A 457 -16.69 -9.41 7.72
C GLN A 457 -16.47 -9.94 6.30
N HIS A 458 -16.26 -9.04 5.32
CA HIS A 458 -15.97 -9.42 3.92
C HIS A 458 -14.67 -8.76 3.40
N ASP A 459 -13.64 -8.83 4.22
CA ASP A 459 -12.32 -8.28 3.88
C ASP A 459 -11.42 -9.33 3.20
N PHE A 460 -10.28 -8.89 2.68
CA PHE A 460 -9.14 -9.71 2.26
C PHE A 460 -8.10 -9.67 3.37
N TYR A 461 -8.23 -10.56 4.33
CA TYR A 461 -7.51 -10.48 5.61
C TYR A 461 -6.00 -10.60 5.45
N ARG A 462 -5.22 -9.85 6.24
CA ARG A 462 -3.84 -10.25 6.51
C ARG A 462 -3.88 -11.63 7.16
N PRO A 463 -3.20 -12.64 6.56
CA PRO A 463 -3.26 -14.00 7.09
C PRO A 463 -2.65 -14.11 8.48
N GLY A 464 -3.20 -14.98 9.31
CA GLY A 464 -2.56 -15.46 10.53
C GLY A 464 -1.35 -16.33 10.22
N GLY A 465 -0.63 -16.77 11.24
CA GLY A 465 0.52 -17.66 11.06
C GLY A 465 1.04 -18.23 12.36
N PHE A 466 1.72 -19.37 12.23
CA PHE A 466 2.33 -20.08 13.35
C PHE A 466 3.76 -20.47 12.99
N HIS A 467 4.70 -20.22 13.88
CA HIS A 467 6.11 -20.46 13.65
C HIS A 467 6.70 -21.27 14.78
N PHE A 468 7.49 -22.28 14.43
CA PHE A 468 8.25 -23.13 15.34
C PHE A 468 9.72 -22.93 15.00
N LEU A 469 10.51 -22.40 15.96
CA LEU A 469 11.88 -21.99 15.74
C LEU A 469 12.83 -22.71 16.70
N LYS A 470 14.04 -23.01 16.18
CA LYS A 470 15.20 -23.42 16.98
C LYS A 470 16.41 -22.61 16.53
N GLY A 471 17.15 -22.06 17.50
CA GLY A 471 18.38 -21.32 17.26
C GLY A 471 19.53 -21.89 18.08
N GLY A 472 20.64 -22.22 17.44
CA GLY A 472 21.86 -22.73 18.08
C GLY A 472 22.89 -21.62 18.29
N LEU A 473 23.46 -21.53 19.49
CA LEU A 473 24.55 -20.62 19.85
C LEU A 473 25.82 -21.45 20.14
N ASP A 474 26.97 -20.97 19.69
CA ASP A 474 28.27 -21.51 20.10
C ASP A 474 28.71 -20.99 21.47
N THR A 475 29.87 -21.41 21.96
CA THR A 475 30.43 -21.00 23.25
C THR A 475 30.72 -19.48 23.33
N SER A 476 30.86 -18.79 22.18
CA SER A 476 31.07 -17.32 22.12
C SER A 476 29.74 -16.56 22.09
N GLY A 477 28.61 -17.26 22.02
CA GLY A 477 27.28 -16.71 21.86
C GLY A 477 26.98 -16.25 20.42
N LYS A 478 27.68 -16.78 19.42
CA LYS A 478 27.37 -16.54 17.98
C LYS A 478 26.30 -17.52 17.51
N VAL A 479 25.39 -17.05 16.66
CA VAL A 479 24.37 -17.91 16.05
C VAL A 479 25.03 -18.81 15.00
N VAL A 480 24.98 -20.12 15.20
CA VAL A 480 25.56 -21.14 14.32
C VAL A 480 24.51 -21.97 13.58
N ALA A 481 23.28 -21.98 14.10
CA ALA A 481 22.18 -22.70 13.47
C ALA A 481 20.84 -21.91 13.63
N TRP A 482 19.97 -22.00 12.62
CA TRP A 482 18.61 -21.50 12.63
C TRP A 482 17.69 -22.46 11.89
N GLN A 483 16.68 -22.96 12.56
CA GLN A 483 15.63 -23.78 11.97
C GLN A 483 14.29 -23.11 12.19
N GLN A 484 13.47 -23.05 11.14
CA GLN A 484 12.12 -22.50 11.22
C GLN A 484 11.14 -23.33 10.40
N HIS A 485 10.08 -23.78 11.06
CA HIS A 485 8.91 -24.36 10.43
C HIS A 485 7.77 -23.35 10.51
N PHE A 486 7.34 -22.83 9.35
CA PHE A 486 6.23 -21.91 9.21
C PHE A 486 4.97 -22.66 8.80
N VAL A 487 3.97 -22.69 9.66
CA VAL A 487 2.64 -23.19 9.32
C VAL A 487 1.78 -21.99 8.95
N SER A 488 1.39 -21.93 7.69
CA SER A 488 0.66 -20.85 7.06
C SER A 488 -0.56 -21.36 6.31
N TYR A 489 -1.09 -20.56 5.40
CA TYR A 489 -2.31 -20.89 4.67
C TYR A 489 -2.03 -21.00 3.17
N GLY A 490 -2.74 -21.96 2.54
CA GLY A 490 -2.58 -22.21 1.11
C GLY A 490 -3.15 -23.54 0.68
N ARG A 491 -2.94 -23.89 -0.58
CA ARG A 491 -3.37 -25.19 -1.15
C ARG A 491 -2.37 -25.66 -2.21
N ASN A 492 -2.20 -26.98 -2.32
CA ASN A 492 -1.38 -27.60 -3.37
C ASN A 492 0.04 -26.98 -3.47
N GLY A 493 0.69 -26.78 -2.34
CA GLY A 493 2.04 -26.20 -2.26
C GLY A 493 2.13 -24.70 -2.60
N LYS A 494 1.01 -24.01 -2.78
CA LYS A 494 0.96 -22.57 -3.05
C LYS A 494 0.40 -21.82 -1.86
N PHE A 495 1.13 -20.84 -1.38
CA PHE A 495 0.66 -19.93 -0.34
C PHE A 495 -0.56 -19.14 -0.81
N ALA A 496 -1.48 -18.85 0.11
CA ALA A 496 -2.50 -17.84 -0.08
C ALA A 496 -1.86 -16.45 -0.22
N PRO A 497 -2.53 -15.47 -0.84
CA PRO A 497 -1.97 -14.11 -0.98
C PRO A 497 -1.48 -13.53 0.35
N SER A 498 -0.26 -13.00 0.36
CA SER A 498 0.43 -12.43 1.54
C SER A 498 0.68 -13.40 2.72
N ALA A 499 0.55 -14.71 2.49
CA ALA A 499 0.79 -15.75 3.51
C ALA A 499 2.18 -16.39 3.39
N ASP A 500 3.02 -15.92 2.49
CA ASP A 500 4.30 -16.50 2.14
C ASP A 500 5.46 -16.05 3.06
N LEU A 501 6.48 -16.89 3.12
CA LEU A 501 7.80 -16.59 3.67
C LEU A 501 8.82 -16.63 2.53
N SER A 502 9.53 -15.51 2.31
CA SER A 502 10.61 -15.49 1.34
C SER A 502 11.82 -16.30 1.83
N PRO A 503 12.44 -17.13 0.98
CA PRO A 503 13.67 -17.82 1.33
C PRO A 503 14.84 -16.89 1.65
N ASP A 504 14.76 -15.62 1.23
CA ASP A 504 15.79 -14.60 1.46
C ASP A 504 15.51 -13.72 2.69
N THR A 505 14.48 -14.07 3.49
CA THR A 505 14.16 -13.31 4.71
C THR A 505 15.34 -13.37 5.70
N TYR A 506 15.81 -12.18 6.15
CA TYR A 506 16.88 -12.09 7.15
C TYR A 506 16.48 -12.86 8.44
N PRO A 507 17.36 -13.70 9.02
CA PRO A 507 18.83 -13.70 8.90
C PRO A 507 19.42 -14.64 7.83
N ALA A 508 18.66 -15.05 6.81
CA ALA A 508 19.23 -15.81 5.69
C ALA A 508 20.47 -15.10 5.10
N GLY A 509 21.49 -15.88 4.78
CA GLY A 509 22.78 -15.38 4.32
C GLY A 509 23.71 -14.86 5.44
N ARG A 510 23.28 -14.88 6.71
CA ARG A 510 24.10 -14.52 7.88
C ARG A 510 24.37 -15.69 8.82
N VAL A 511 23.45 -16.65 8.87
CA VAL A 511 23.60 -17.86 9.66
C VAL A 511 24.08 -18.99 8.75
N PRO A 512 25.21 -19.67 9.06
CA PRO A 512 25.80 -20.62 8.14
C PRO A 512 24.98 -21.91 7.96
N ASN A 513 24.23 -22.32 8.98
CA ASN A 513 23.35 -23.48 8.93
C ASN A 513 21.90 -22.99 9.18
N LEU A 514 21.13 -22.82 8.09
CA LEU A 514 19.81 -22.24 8.16
C LEU A 514 18.81 -23.05 7.34
N SER A 515 17.66 -23.37 7.94
CA SER A 515 16.55 -23.97 7.21
C SER A 515 15.24 -23.23 7.44
N TYR A 516 14.54 -22.95 6.35
CA TYR A 516 13.15 -22.52 6.33
C TYR A 516 12.29 -23.59 5.68
N GLY A 517 11.27 -24.03 6.37
CA GLY A 517 10.27 -24.96 5.87
C GLY A 517 8.86 -24.43 6.09
N ALA A 518 7.91 -24.95 5.33
CA ALA A 518 6.51 -24.55 5.44
C ALA A 518 5.56 -25.75 5.35
N SER A 519 4.41 -25.64 6.05
CA SER A 519 3.22 -26.47 5.87
C SER A 519 2.00 -25.58 5.69
N LEU A 520 0.98 -26.01 4.92
CA LEU A 520 -0.10 -25.15 4.49
C LEU A 520 -1.46 -25.69 4.93
N ILE A 521 -2.21 -24.86 5.67
CA ILE A 521 -3.59 -25.11 6.06
C ILE A 521 -4.53 -24.57 4.96
N PRO A 522 -5.47 -25.38 4.43
CA PRO A 522 -6.49 -24.89 3.51
C PRO A 522 -7.39 -23.84 4.15
N LEU A 523 -7.65 -22.73 3.42
CA LEU A 523 -8.40 -21.59 3.94
C LEU A 523 -9.65 -21.29 3.09
N GLY A 524 -10.75 -20.96 3.75
CA GLY A 524 -12.03 -20.58 3.13
C GLY A 524 -12.21 -19.07 2.96
N VAL A 525 -11.57 -18.26 3.80
CA VAL A 525 -11.62 -16.79 3.67
C VAL A 525 -10.52 -16.26 2.75
N PRO A 526 -10.75 -15.17 2.00
CA PRO A 526 -9.72 -14.58 1.16
C PRO A 526 -8.68 -13.84 2.01
N THR A 527 -7.44 -13.81 1.53
CA THR A 527 -6.34 -13.07 2.14
C THR A 527 -5.79 -12.02 1.18
N GLY A 528 -5.16 -10.99 1.73
CA GLY A 528 -4.62 -9.89 0.95
C GLY A 528 -3.54 -9.09 1.67
N ALA A 529 -3.09 -8.03 1.01
CA ALA A 529 -1.99 -7.20 1.42
C ALA A 529 -2.45 -6.15 2.44
N LEU A 530 -2.17 -6.34 3.72
CA LEU A 530 -2.26 -5.27 4.72
C LEU A 530 -0.89 -4.59 4.83
N ARG A 531 -0.85 -3.27 4.97
CA ARG A 531 0.33 -2.39 5.10
C ARG A 531 1.60 -3.12 5.54
N ALA A 532 2.66 -3.10 4.74
CA ALA A 532 3.86 -3.92 4.82
C ALA A 532 3.57 -5.44 4.75
N PRO A 533 2.94 -5.94 3.65
CA PRO A 533 2.47 -7.33 3.54
C PRO A 533 3.56 -8.35 3.83
N GLY A 534 3.23 -9.36 4.64
CA GLY A 534 4.18 -10.34 5.16
C GLY A 534 5.10 -9.75 6.24
N ASP A 535 5.79 -8.66 5.94
CA ASP A 535 6.78 -8.05 6.82
C ASP A 535 6.18 -7.57 8.16
N ASN A 536 4.92 -7.09 8.16
CA ASN A 536 4.22 -6.63 9.36
C ASN A 536 4.01 -7.72 10.43
N ALA A 537 4.03 -8.99 10.02
CA ALA A 537 3.91 -10.13 10.92
C ALA A 537 5.24 -10.86 11.12
N LEU A 538 6.00 -11.08 10.03
CA LEU A 538 7.26 -11.80 10.08
C LEU A 538 8.30 -11.08 10.94
N ALA A 539 8.33 -9.73 10.92
CA ALA A 539 9.24 -8.96 11.76
C ALA A 539 9.04 -9.25 13.25
N PHE A 540 7.78 -9.38 13.71
CA PHE A 540 7.49 -9.78 15.08
C PHE A 540 8.19 -11.09 15.45
N VAL A 541 8.08 -12.10 14.60
CA VAL A 541 8.66 -13.43 14.86
C VAL A 541 10.19 -13.38 14.84
N PHE A 542 10.77 -12.87 13.75
CA PHE A 542 12.22 -12.92 13.56
C PHE A 542 12.97 -12.02 14.54
N GLN A 543 12.50 -10.79 14.75
CA GLN A 543 13.19 -9.83 15.62
C GLN A 543 13.01 -10.15 17.11
N SER A 544 11.86 -10.71 17.50
CA SER A 544 11.68 -11.19 18.87
C SER A 544 12.55 -12.43 19.15
N PHE A 545 12.68 -13.35 18.19
CA PHE A 545 13.52 -14.52 18.36
C PHE A 545 15.03 -14.18 18.38
N ILE A 546 15.46 -13.20 17.58
CA ILE A 546 16.83 -12.66 17.64
C ILE A 546 17.12 -12.06 19.03
N ASP A 547 16.16 -11.34 19.60
CA ASP A 547 16.28 -10.81 20.97
C ASP A 547 16.36 -11.93 22.02
N GLU A 548 15.60 -13.02 21.85
CA GLU A 548 15.71 -14.19 22.72
C GLU A 548 17.11 -14.82 22.64
N LEU A 549 17.67 -14.95 21.45
CA LEU A 549 19.02 -15.45 21.24
C LEU A 549 20.08 -14.54 21.86
N ALA A 550 19.93 -13.21 21.75
CA ALA A 550 20.83 -12.24 22.39
C ALA A 550 20.86 -12.41 23.91
N HIS A 551 19.68 -12.50 24.53
CA HIS A 551 19.57 -12.74 25.98
C HIS A 551 20.10 -14.12 26.39
N ALA A 552 19.88 -15.15 25.57
CA ALA A 552 20.44 -16.48 25.80
C ALA A 552 21.98 -16.50 25.71
N ALA A 553 22.55 -15.64 24.85
CA ALA A 553 24.00 -15.43 24.72
C ALA A 553 24.58 -14.53 25.83
N GLY A 554 23.75 -13.93 26.69
CA GLY A 554 24.18 -12.94 27.67
C GLY A 554 24.70 -11.62 27.06
N LYS A 555 24.27 -11.28 25.84
CA LYS A 555 24.72 -10.12 25.09
C LYS A 555 23.66 -9.02 25.08
N ASP A 556 24.11 -7.76 24.90
CA ASP A 556 23.23 -6.64 24.62
C ASP A 556 22.47 -6.87 23.31
N PRO A 557 21.13 -6.78 23.28
CA PRO A 557 20.34 -7.12 22.09
C PRO A 557 20.65 -6.25 20.88
N LEU A 558 20.93 -4.97 21.04
CA LEU A 558 21.26 -4.07 19.96
C LEU A 558 22.65 -4.41 19.38
N GLN A 559 23.64 -4.65 20.24
CA GLN A 559 24.96 -5.06 19.81
C GLN A 559 24.91 -6.44 19.14
N PHE A 560 24.12 -7.36 19.66
CA PHE A 560 23.95 -8.70 19.07
C PHE A 560 23.40 -8.63 17.63
N GLN A 561 22.46 -7.73 17.37
CA GLN A 561 21.95 -7.50 16.01
C GLN A 561 23.05 -6.96 15.08
N ILE A 562 23.87 -6.01 15.55
CA ILE A 562 25.02 -5.48 14.78
C ILE A 562 26.04 -6.58 14.50
N ASP A 563 26.34 -7.42 15.50
CA ASP A 563 27.27 -8.55 15.33
C ASP A 563 26.74 -9.57 14.31
N LEU A 564 25.44 -9.85 14.32
CA LEU A 564 24.79 -10.78 13.39
C LEU A 564 24.80 -10.28 11.95
N LEU A 565 24.78 -8.95 11.70
CA LEU A 565 24.95 -8.37 10.36
C LEU A 565 26.29 -8.70 9.74
N GLY A 566 27.34 -8.88 10.56
CA GLY A 566 28.69 -9.23 10.10
C GLY A 566 29.35 -8.10 9.31
N LYS A 567 30.06 -8.42 8.23
CA LYS A 567 30.73 -7.42 7.36
C LYS A 567 29.71 -6.65 6.52
N ASP A 568 30.14 -5.47 6.06
CA ASP A 568 29.34 -4.63 5.18
C ASP A 568 29.33 -5.20 3.77
N GLU A 569 28.14 -5.62 3.31
CA GLU A 569 27.94 -6.20 1.99
C GLU A 569 26.46 -6.15 1.55
N LEU A 570 26.27 -6.36 0.26
CA LEU A 570 24.96 -6.55 -0.34
C LEU A 570 24.68 -8.06 -0.41
N LEU A 571 23.70 -8.54 0.38
CA LEU A 571 23.29 -9.92 0.31
C LEU A 571 22.48 -10.21 -0.96
N PRO A 572 22.71 -11.33 -1.63
CA PRO A 572 21.90 -11.75 -2.77
C PRO A 572 20.45 -11.98 -2.34
N GLY A 573 19.50 -11.75 -3.25
CA GLY A 573 18.08 -11.99 -3.00
C GLY A 573 17.22 -11.62 -4.20
N ARG A 574 15.94 -12.00 -4.14
CA ARG A 574 14.94 -11.73 -5.20
C ARG A 574 14.59 -10.24 -5.37
N ARG A 575 14.85 -9.43 -4.35
CA ARG A 575 14.67 -7.95 -4.36
C ARG A 575 16.03 -7.30 -4.41
N PRO A 576 16.13 -5.98 -4.70
CA PRO A 576 17.37 -5.26 -4.49
C PRO A 576 17.92 -5.64 -3.13
N GLY A 577 19.14 -6.19 -3.10
CA GLY A 577 19.62 -6.99 -2.01
C GLY A 577 19.60 -6.29 -0.66
N PHE A 578 19.52 -7.05 0.39
CA PHE A 578 19.66 -6.56 1.76
C PHE A 578 21.08 -6.02 1.97
N ASN A 579 21.21 -4.73 2.23
CA ASN A 579 22.47 -4.05 2.48
C ASN A 579 22.76 -3.99 3.97
N THR A 580 23.78 -4.71 4.44
CA THR A 580 24.14 -4.80 5.86
C THR A 580 24.72 -3.50 6.41
N ALA A 581 25.39 -2.68 5.60
CA ALA A 581 25.88 -1.36 6.02
C ALA A 581 24.73 -0.40 6.32
N ARG A 582 23.66 -0.39 5.49
CA ARG A 582 22.47 0.40 5.75
C ARG A 582 21.75 -0.04 7.02
N ALA A 583 21.60 -1.36 7.21
CA ALA A 583 21.01 -1.93 8.43
C ALA A 583 21.83 -1.55 9.67
N ARG A 584 23.17 -1.64 9.60
CA ARG A 584 24.07 -1.20 10.67
C ARG A 584 23.88 0.28 10.97
N GLY A 585 23.87 1.13 9.93
CA GLY A 585 23.75 2.58 10.10
C GLY A 585 22.48 2.99 10.85
N VAL A 586 21.33 2.38 10.56
CA VAL A 586 20.08 2.68 11.31
C VAL A 586 20.14 2.18 12.74
N LEU A 587 20.77 1.00 13.01
CA LEU A 587 20.95 0.47 14.37
C LEU A 587 21.89 1.34 15.21
N GLU A 588 23.02 1.76 14.67
CA GLU A 588 23.96 2.63 15.33
C GLU A 588 23.35 4.00 15.66
N LYS A 589 22.60 4.57 14.70
CA LYS A 589 21.96 5.86 14.92
C LYS A 589 20.81 5.78 15.92
N VAL A 590 20.01 4.71 15.93
CA VAL A 590 18.94 4.57 16.93
C VAL A 590 19.50 4.34 18.33
N ARG A 591 20.66 3.66 18.47
CA ARG A 591 21.43 3.56 19.72
C ARG A 591 21.76 4.94 20.27
N GLU A 592 22.30 5.80 19.41
CA GLU A 592 22.72 7.16 19.75
C GLU A 592 21.53 8.01 20.23
N VAL A 593 20.50 8.14 19.37
CA VAL A 593 19.37 9.07 19.63
C VAL A 593 18.45 8.61 20.78
N SER A 594 18.36 7.30 21.02
CA SER A 594 17.55 6.76 22.15
C SER A 594 18.29 6.79 23.48
N GLY A 595 19.63 6.93 23.49
CA GLY A 595 20.44 6.74 24.68
C GLY A 595 20.35 5.30 25.22
N TRP A 596 20.34 4.31 24.31
CA TRP A 596 20.26 2.90 24.63
C TRP A 596 21.29 2.47 25.69
N GLY A 597 20.81 1.85 26.78
CA GLY A 597 21.66 1.37 27.85
C GLY A 597 22.32 2.43 28.76
N GLN A 598 22.09 3.73 28.50
CA GLN A 598 22.73 4.83 29.25
C GLN A 598 21.92 5.34 30.43
N ARG A 599 20.61 5.03 30.47
CA ARG A 599 19.71 5.53 31.49
C ARG A 599 19.23 4.41 32.43
N LYS A 600 19.14 4.71 33.70
CA LYS A 600 18.43 3.85 34.64
C LYS A 600 16.94 4.08 34.45
N LEU A 601 16.23 3.05 34.11
CA LEU A 601 14.79 3.08 33.90
C LEU A 601 14.06 2.83 35.24
N ALA A 602 12.82 3.28 35.35
CA ALA A 602 11.96 2.98 36.47
C ALA A 602 11.65 1.47 36.55
N GLU A 603 11.22 1.01 37.70
CA GLU A 603 10.76 -0.37 37.87
C GLU A 603 9.67 -0.70 36.85
N ARG A 604 9.66 -1.93 36.34
CA ARG A 604 8.75 -2.42 35.31
C ARG A 604 8.70 -1.55 34.04
N THR A 605 9.80 -0.83 33.78
CA THR A 605 10.00 -0.09 32.53
C THR A 605 11.19 -0.68 31.79
N GLY A 606 11.05 -0.90 30.47
CA GLY A 606 12.09 -1.47 29.64
C GLY A 606 12.23 -0.77 28.31
N GLN A 607 13.40 -0.89 27.70
CA GLN A 607 13.64 -0.55 26.30
C GLN A 607 13.78 -1.83 25.48
N GLY A 608 13.18 -1.86 24.31
CA GLY A 608 13.32 -2.92 23.32
C GLY A 608 13.70 -2.35 21.98
N VAL A 609 14.56 -3.05 21.25
CA VAL A 609 15.04 -2.68 19.92
C VAL A 609 14.62 -3.71 18.89
N ALA A 610 14.32 -3.23 17.69
CA ALA A 610 14.19 -4.03 16.49
C ALA A 610 14.62 -3.24 15.26
N PHE A 611 15.04 -3.94 14.21
CA PHE A 611 15.20 -3.35 12.89
C PHE A 611 14.56 -4.22 11.83
N TYR A 612 14.20 -3.63 10.69
CA TYR A 612 13.69 -4.39 9.58
C TYR A 612 13.99 -3.72 8.24
N TYR A 613 14.16 -4.55 7.21
CA TYR A 613 14.25 -4.14 5.82
C TYR A 613 12.94 -4.49 5.12
N SER A 614 12.21 -3.48 4.71
CA SER A 614 10.93 -3.64 4.02
C SER A 614 10.80 -2.61 2.91
N HIS A 615 10.28 -3.01 1.76
CA HIS A 615 9.92 -2.10 0.66
C HIS A 615 11.07 -1.11 0.29
N LEU A 616 12.31 -1.60 0.23
CA LEU A 616 13.56 -0.87 -0.06
C LEU A 616 14.03 0.10 1.04
N GLY A 617 13.29 0.26 2.13
CA GLY A 617 13.66 1.09 3.27
C GLY A 617 14.21 0.26 4.43
N PHE A 618 15.15 0.82 5.19
CA PHE A 618 15.69 0.24 6.42
C PHE A 618 15.22 1.07 7.60
N PHE A 619 14.63 0.42 8.61
CA PHE A 619 14.21 1.08 9.84
C PHE A 619 14.71 0.34 11.06
N ALA A 620 15.23 1.08 12.03
CA ALA A 620 15.49 0.60 13.38
C ALA A 620 14.70 1.43 14.39
N GLU A 621 14.12 0.77 15.37
CA GLU A 621 13.27 1.41 16.36
C GLU A 621 13.65 0.95 17.76
N VAL A 622 13.67 1.90 18.69
CA VAL A 622 13.72 1.64 20.13
C VAL A 622 12.41 2.11 20.75
N VAL A 623 11.75 1.20 21.44
CA VAL A 623 10.51 1.47 22.19
C VAL A 623 10.83 1.44 23.67
N GLU A 624 10.42 2.47 24.40
CA GLU A 624 10.38 2.47 25.85
C GLU A 624 8.95 2.25 26.33
N ALA A 625 8.73 1.18 27.08
CA ALA A 625 7.41 0.81 27.59
C ALA A 625 7.45 0.50 29.07
N ALA A 626 6.41 0.91 29.79
CA ALA A 626 6.14 0.56 31.17
C ALA A 626 4.98 -0.43 31.25
N VAL A 627 5.08 -1.42 32.12
CA VAL A 627 4.04 -2.42 32.40
C VAL A 627 3.55 -2.30 33.82
N ALA A 628 2.31 -1.88 33.99
CA ALA A 628 1.71 -1.75 35.29
C ALA A 628 1.53 -3.12 36.01
N THR A 629 1.29 -3.12 37.32
CA THR A 629 1.11 -4.36 38.09
C THR A 629 -0.13 -5.16 37.67
N ASP A 630 -1.13 -4.50 37.12
CA ASP A 630 -2.33 -5.11 36.50
C ASP A 630 -2.11 -5.66 35.08
N GLY A 631 -0.88 -5.51 34.57
CA GLY A 631 -0.50 -5.97 33.22
C GLY A 631 -0.70 -4.96 32.09
N ASN A 632 -1.28 -3.79 32.37
CA ASN A 632 -1.50 -2.77 31.35
C ASN A 632 -0.16 -2.21 30.82
N VAL A 633 -0.05 -2.10 29.51
CA VAL A 633 1.15 -1.60 28.82
C VAL A 633 0.96 -0.15 28.46
N LYS A 634 1.92 0.70 28.86
CA LYS A 634 2.03 2.09 28.44
C LYS A 634 3.30 2.30 27.65
N ILE A 635 3.18 2.75 26.42
CA ILE A 635 4.32 3.13 25.58
C ILE A 635 4.70 4.57 25.94
N ASN A 636 5.91 4.76 26.50
CA ASN A 636 6.37 6.06 26.96
C ASN A 636 6.92 6.90 25.81
N LYS A 637 7.73 6.28 24.93
CA LYS A 637 8.36 6.95 23.79
C LYS A 637 8.88 5.94 22.77
N VAL A 638 8.95 6.38 21.52
CA VAL A 638 9.58 5.65 20.43
C VAL A 638 10.63 6.53 19.77
N TRP A 639 11.79 5.97 19.47
CA TRP A 639 12.81 6.54 18.60
C TRP A 639 12.89 5.68 17.34
N ALA A 640 12.67 6.30 16.19
CA ALA A 640 12.71 5.64 14.91
C ALA A 640 13.79 6.26 14.02
N VAL A 641 14.63 5.43 13.44
CA VAL A 641 15.65 5.85 12.48
C VAL A 641 15.45 5.12 11.18
N GLY A 642 15.28 5.87 10.08
CA GLY A 642 15.08 5.34 8.75
C GLY A 642 16.21 5.71 7.78
N ASP A 643 16.59 4.77 6.91
CA ASP A 643 17.36 5.03 5.69
C ASP A 643 16.43 4.79 4.50
N ILE A 644 16.01 5.90 3.88
CA ILE A 644 15.15 5.93 2.69
C ILE A 644 15.88 6.54 1.48
N GLY A 645 17.20 6.64 1.55
CA GLY A 645 18.07 7.11 0.47
C GLY A 645 18.53 8.56 0.61
N SER A 646 18.90 9.15 -0.51
CA SER A 646 19.61 10.44 -0.57
C SER A 646 18.73 11.65 -0.29
N GLN A 647 17.39 11.51 -0.36
CA GLN A 647 16.50 12.65 -0.26
C GLN A 647 15.16 12.30 0.41
N VAL A 648 14.83 13.01 1.47
CA VAL A 648 13.45 13.13 2.00
C VAL A 648 12.76 14.21 1.18
N ILE A 649 11.76 13.85 0.38
CA ILE A 649 11.13 14.79 -0.57
C ILE A 649 10.27 15.81 0.16
N ASN A 650 9.37 15.35 1.04
CA ASN A 650 8.52 16.20 1.88
C ASN A 650 8.66 15.78 3.36
N PRO A 651 9.43 16.52 4.17
CA PRO A 651 9.64 16.17 5.58
C PRO A 651 8.36 16.00 6.39
N THR A 652 7.37 16.90 6.25
CA THR A 652 6.10 16.79 6.98
C THR A 652 5.38 15.48 6.68
N ALA A 653 5.29 15.10 5.40
CA ALA A 653 4.69 13.84 5.00
C ALA A 653 5.49 12.64 5.52
N ALA A 654 6.82 12.71 5.48
CA ALA A 654 7.70 11.66 5.96
C ALA A 654 7.53 11.39 7.46
N PHE A 655 7.47 12.44 8.28
CA PHE A 655 7.18 12.32 9.71
C PHE A 655 5.80 11.70 9.96
N ASN A 656 4.75 12.20 9.30
CA ASN A 656 3.39 11.70 9.47
C ASN A 656 3.26 10.22 9.07
N LEU A 657 3.89 9.81 7.98
CA LEU A 657 3.87 8.42 7.52
C LEU A 657 4.59 7.48 8.49
N THR A 658 5.74 7.90 9.02
CA THR A 658 6.51 7.11 9.99
C THR A 658 5.73 6.95 11.29
N GLN A 659 5.23 8.04 11.86
CA GLN A 659 4.42 8.00 13.09
C GLN A 659 3.17 7.16 12.89
N GLY A 660 2.44 7.35 11.78
CA GLY A 660 1.24 6.59 11.48
C GLY A 660 1.50 5.09 11.30
N ALA A 661 2.66 4.70 10.73
CA ALA A 661 3.04 3.30 10.58
C ALA A 661 3.34 2.63 11.92
N ILE A 662 4.08 3.31 12.78
CA ILE A 662 4.45 2.82 14.13
C ILE A 662 3.20 2.66 15.00
N LEU A 663 2.31 3.66 15.01
CA LEU A 663 1.06 3.61 15.79
C LEU A 663 0.11 2.53 15.26
N ASP A 664 0.06 2.31 13.95
CA ASP A 664 -0.68 1.19 13.33
C ASP A 664 -0.13 -0.17 13.83
N GLY A 665 1.20 -0.35 13.83
CA GLY A 665 1.86 -1.53 14.39
C GLY A 665 1.50 -1.78 15.86
N PHE A 666 1.42 -0.74 16.68
CA PHE A 666 1.00 -0.87 18.09
C PHE A 666 -0.48 -1.27 18.21
N GLY A 667 -1.36 -0.74 17.34
CA GLY A 667 -2.76 -1.17 17.29
C GLY A 667 -2.88 -2.67 17.00
N GLN A 668 -2.09 -3.15 16.03
CA GLN A 668 -2.02 -4.58 15.66
C GLN A 668 -1.48 -5.44 16.82
N ALA A 669 -0.45 -4.97 17.52
CA ALA A 669 0.16 -5.71 18.62
C ALA A 669 -0.75 -5.80 19.85
N LEU A 670 -1.47 -4.73 20.19
CA LEU A 670 -2.17 -4.60 21.47
C LEU A 670 -3.62 -5.08 21.45
N HIS A 671 -4.33 -4.93 20.31
CA HIS A 671 -5.78 -5.01 20.34
C HIS A 671 -6.44 -5.77 19.17
N GLN A 672 -5.79 -5.80 18.02
CA GLN A 672 -6.47 -6.21 16.79
C GLN A 672 -6.37 -7.71 16.53
N GLN A 673 -7.50 -8.34 16.31
CA GLN A 673 -7.59 -9.72 15.83
C GLN A 673 -8.89 -9.95 15.09
N ILE A 674 -8.84 -10.86 14.12
CA ILE A 674 -10.00 -11.46 13.47
C ILE A 674 -10.01 -12.95 13.83
N THR A 675 -11.15 -13.42 14.33
CA THR A 675 -11.41 -14.83 14.61
C THR A 675 -12.50 -15.36 13.70
N ILE A 676 -12.41 -16.64 13.39
CA ILE A 676 -13.33 -17.36 12.53
C ILE A 676 -14.02 -18.44 13.38
N GLU A 677 -15.34 -18.50 13.31
CA GLU A 677 -16.17 -19.52 13.95
C GLU A 677 -17.20 -20.02 12.94
N ASN A 678 -17.29 -21.33 12.75
CA ASN A 678 -18.21 -21.93 11.80
C ASN A 678 -18.10 -21.30 10.40
N GLY A 679 -16.87 -21.05 9.94
CA GLY A 679 -16.55 -20.42 8.65
C GLY A 679 -16.84 -18.93 8.55
N ARG A 680 -17.32 -18.28 9.61
CA ARG A 680 -17.74 -16.88 9.66
C ARG A 680 -16.74 -16.05 10.43
N VAL A 681 -16.55 -14.81 10.00
CA VAL A 681 -15.79 -13.82 10.77
C VAL A 681 -16.63 -13.28 11.91
N VAL A 682 -16.09 -13.30 13.12
CA VAL A 682 -16.83 -12.93 14.35
C VAL A 682 -16.88 -11.41 14.52
N GLN A 683 -15.74 -10.72 14.35
CA GLN A 683 -15.66 -9.28 14.53
C GLN A 683 -16.45 -8.55 13.47
N ALA A 684 -17.18 -7.50 13.88
CA ALA A 684 -18.08 -6.78 12.99
C ALA A 684 -17.95 -5.25 13.06
N ASN A 685 -17.38 -4.71 14.14
CA ASN A 685 -17.28 -3.26 14.31
C ASN A 685 -16.10 -2.93 15.26
N PHE A 686 -15.85 -1.65 15.50
CA PHE A 686 -14.73 -1.14 16.31
C PHE A 686 -14.85 -1.43 17.82
N ASP A 687 -15.96 -1.93 18.31
CA ASP A 687 -16.11 -2.50 19.66
C ASP A 687 -15.48 -3.90 19.78
N THR A 688 -15.49 -4.66 18.70
CA THR A 688 -14.92 -6.02 18.62
C THR A 688 -13.60 -6.07 17.85
N PHE A 689 -13.27 -5.01 17.08
CA PHE A 689 -12.00 -4.78 16.39
C PHE A 689 -11.47 -3.37 16.75
N PRO A 690 -10.97 -3.15 17.98
CA PRO A 690 -10.64 -1.82 18.44
C PRO A 690 -9.40 -1.24 17.78
N LEU A 691 -9.49 0.04 17.42
CA LEU A 691 -8.37 0.83 16.93
C LEU A 691 -7.67 1.54 18.11
N LEU A 692 -6.37 1.78 17.94
CA LEU A 692 -5.61 2.59 18.91
C LEU A 692 -6.23 3.99 19.04
N ARG A 693 -6.45 4.45 20.28
CA ARG A 693 -7.03 5.75 20.56
C ARG A 693 -5.96 6.82 20.72
N MET A 694 -6.33 8.09 20.46
CA MET A 694 -5.45 9.24 20.57
C MET A 694 -4.72 9.31 21.94
N ALA A 695 -5.43 8.98 23.03
CA ALA A 695 -4.87 8.96 24.38
C ALA A 695 -3.81 7.85 24.62
N GLN A 696 -3.77 6.85 23.75
CA GLN A 696 -2.82 5.72 23.78
C GLN A 696 -1.62 5.95 22.87
N ALA A 697 -1.70 6.97 21.99
CA ALA A 697 -0.64 7.27 21.03
C ALA A 697 0.62 7.75 21.74
N ALA A 698 1.72 7.03 21.51
CA ALA A 698 3.01 7.38 22.08
C ALA A 698 3.69 8.51 21.31
N PRO A 699 4.50 9.36 21.92
CA PRO A 699 5.40 10.26 21.25
C PRO A 699 6.41 9.47 20.39
N VAL A 700 6.54 9.83 19.11
CA VAL A 700 7.49 9.21 18.18
C VAL A 700 8.49 10.27 17.72
N GLU A 701 9.76 10.04 18.00
CA GLU A 701 10.88 10.84 17.51
C GLU A 701 11.48 10.16 16.28
N VAL A 702 11.55 10.87 15.16
CA VAL A 702 11.94 10.30 13.85
C VAL A 702 13.21 10.97 13.34
N HIS A 703 14.16 10.16 12.90
CA HIS A 703 15.38 10.58 12.25
C HIS A 703 15.56 9.85 10.92
N PHE A 704 16.11 10.56 9.92
CA PHE A 704 16.46 9.96 8.63
C PHE A 704 17.96 10.06 8.39
N LEU A 705 18.58 8.94 8.01
CA LEU A 705 19.94 8.94 7.50
C LEU A 705 19.91 9.40 6.05
N LYS A 706 20.86 10.26 5.71
CA LYS A 706 21.11 10.68 4.32
C LYS A 706 22.21 9.81 3.75
N THR A 707 21.91 9.05 2.71
CA THR A 707 22.84 8.15 2.02
C THR A 707 22.86 8.45 0.53
N GLU A 708 23.79 7.86 -0.22
CA GLU A 708 23.89 8.03 -1.69
C GLU A 708 22.89 7.16 -2.48
N ASN A 709 22.04 6.39 -1.81
CA ASN A 709 21.07 5.53 -2.48
C ASN A 709 19.91 6.36 -3.06
N SER A 710 19.30 5.87 -4.14
CA SER A 710 18.08 6.48 -4.67
C SER A 710 17.00 6.57 -3.61
N PRO A 711 16.18 7.65 -3.60
CA PRO A 711 15.06 7.80 -2.70
C PRO A 711 14.06 6.65 -2.82
N THR A 712 13.58 6.15 -1.67
CA THR A 712 12.61 5.06 -1.58
C THR A 712 11.30 5.53 -0.95
N GLY A 713 10.27 4.67 -1.00
CA GLY A 713 8.98 4.93 -0.36
C GLY A 713 9.06 4.78 1.16
N LEU A 714 8.05 5.31 1.85
CA LEU A 714 8.03 5.45 3.29
C LEU A 714 6.69 5.02 3.92
N GLY A 715 5.69 4.67 3.10
CA GLY A 715 4.36 4.34 3.61
C GLY A 715 4.29 3.08 4.47
N GLU A 716 5.21 2.13 4.25
CA GLU A 716 5.19 0.78 4.83
C GLU A 716 6.42 0.44 5.69
N PRO A 717 7.66 0.83 5.30
CA PRO A 717 8.88 0.36 5.98
C PRO A 717 8.97 0.58 7.48
N PRO A 718 8.36 1.62 8.10
CA PRO A 718 8.49 1.82 9.55
C PRO A 718 7.65 0.85 10.39
N LEU A 719 6.58 0.26 9.83
CA LEU A 719 5.65 -0.57 10.62
C LEU A 719 6.28 -1.86 11.17
N PRO A 720 7.06 -2.64 10.39
CA PRO A 720 7.51 -3.96 10.81
C PRO A 720 8.35 -3.96 12.09
N ALA A 721 9.20 -2.96 12.32
CA ALA A 721 10.08 -2.91 13.48
C ALA A 721 9.34 -2.53 14.79
N ALA A 722 8.20 -1.83 14.70
CA ALA A 722 7.46 -1.32 15.86
C ALA A 722 6.94 -2.44 16.77
N ILE A 723 6.37 -3.48 16.19
CA ILE A 723 5.76 -4.60 16.93
C ILE A 723 6.79 -5.35 17.78
N PRO A 724 7.90 -5.87 17.20
CA PRO A 724 8.90 -6.59 18.00
C PRO A 724 9.66 -5.68 18.96
N ALA A 725 9.91 -4.41 18.63
CA ALA A 725 10.52 -3.47 19.56
C ALA A 725 9.67 -3.29 20.84
N LEU A 726 8.33 -3.21 20.69
CA LEU A 726 7.40 -3.18 21.84
C LEU A 726 7.45 -4.50 22.63
N CYS A 727 7.40 -5.64 21.96
CA CYS A 727 7.45 -6.95 22.64
C CYS A 727 8.76 -7.15 23.42
N ASN A 728 9.88 -6.71 22.84
CA ASN A 728 11.21 -6.74 23.50
C ASN A 728 11.30 -5.77 24.66
N ALA A 729 10.65 -4.58 24.58
CA ALA A 729 10.55 -3.64 25.70
C ALA A 729 9.74 -4.22 26.88
N ILE A 730 8.63 -4.92 26.59
CA ILE A 730 7.82 -5.63 27.58
C ILE A 730 8.66 -6.72 28.27
N PHE A 731 9.44 -7.49 27.51
CA PHE A 731 10.34 -8.47 28.10
C PHE A 731 11.41 -7.83 28.99
N ALA A 732 12.02 -6.74 28.56
CA ALA A 732 12.99 -6.00 29.38
C ALA A 732 12.37 -5.50 30.69
N ALA A 733 11.10 -5.06 30.67
CA ALA A 733 10.36 -4.57 31.82
C ALA A 733 9.88 -5.68 32.80
N THR A 734 9.54 -6.88 32.29
CA THR A 734 8.78 -7.90 33.02
C THR A 734 9.45 -9.27 33.11
N ARG A 735 10.44 -9.53 32.26
CA ARG A 735 11.02 -10.85 31.98
C ARG A 735 10.03 -11.87 31.40
N LYS A 736 8.86 -11.44 30.93
CA LYS A 736 7.84 -12.28 30.29
C LYS A 736 7.88 -12.08 28.77
N ARG A 737 8.07 -13.15 28.02
CA ARG A 737 8.13 -13.11 26.55
C ARG A 737 6.73 -13.05 25.94
N VAL A 738 6.55 -12.13 25.02
CA VAL A 738 5.36 -12.07 24.15
C VAL A 738 5.65 -12.89 22.89
N ARG A 739 4.94 -14.01 22.74
CA ARG A 739 5.10 -14.92 21.59
C ARG A 739 3.79 -15.11 20.81
N THR A 740 2.72 -14.49 21.27
CA THR A 740 1.39 -14.52 20.61
C THR A 740 0.83 -13.11 20.56
N LEU A 741 0.27 -12.72 19.41
CA LEU A 741 -0.45 -11.48 19.24
C LEU A 741 -1.97 -11.75 19.14
N PRO A 742 -2.84 -10.79 19.54
CA PRO A 742 -2.49 -9.59 20.28
C PRO A 742 -1.93 -9.90 21.68
N ILE A 743 -1.22 -8.93 22.27
CA ILE A 743 -0.57 -9.09 23.58
C ILE A 743 -1.62 -9.34 24.66
N ASP A 744 -1.53 -10.50 25.31
CA ASP A 744 -2.37 -10.81 26.48
C ASP A 744 -1.82 -10.08 27.70
N THR A 745 -2.49 -9.01 28.13
CA THR A 745 -2.09 -8.24 29.32
C THR A 745 -2.25 -9.04 30.61
N ALA A 746 -3.08 -10.08 30.64
CA ALA A 746 -3.25 -10.93 31.81
C ALA A 746 -1.96 -11.72 32.15
N MET A 747 -1.21 -12.15 31.13
CA MET A 747 0.08 -12.81 31.31
C MET A 747 1.16 -11.86 31.88
N LEU A 748 0.98 -10.54 31.76
CA LEU A 748 1.95 -9.51 32.17
C LEU A 748 1.77 -9.06 33.61
N LYS A 749 0.71 -9.45 34.32
CA LYS A 749 0.46 -9.11 35.73
C LYS A 749 1.66 -9.49 36.59
N ALA A 750 1.91 -8.68 37.63
CA ALA A 750 3.01 -8.88 38.59
C ALA A 750 2.86 -10.18 39.36
#